data_e768f021837b511ade891585cf88658a
#
_entry.id   e768f021837b511ade891585cf88658a
#
_cell.length_a   1.000
_cell.length_b   1.000
_cell.length_c   1.000
_cell.angle_alpha   90.00
_cell.angle_beta   90.00
_cell.angle_gamma   90.00
#
_symmetry.space_group_name_H-M   'P 1'
#
loop_
_entity.id
_entity.type
_entity.pdbx_description
1 polymer ?
#
loop_
_entity_poly.entity_id
_entity_poly.type
_entity_poly.pdbx_seq_one_letter_code
_entity_poly.pdbx_strand_id
1 'polypeptide(L)'
;MKTLFERVFNGSDEMFAKAEEEVNKIVAEVGRDAALTMPSTAYFLACIYAYIGKKVTNVGELQDALADVKAMMLREPRTNSIFQSGVGTAIAAEMIEACKYVKTDAPYEGTNYHGHFTDAEVRELGVPLVTGDIPGFVVIIGPAPSTEEAIETIKGYQSRGIFVFLIGGIIEQAVEAGLSMGFPVRVVPVGEEIWSVGHVISLVVRAAMIFGAIQPGDVEGFHKYTFDRINAFVNAYKPVNDITVACGAGAIKLGFPVITNDHDDMWAVPKSLIIYDDTKDWIDTSIEARGIKLKITKIDIPVSYSSAFEGEIIRKGDMQIEIDGSRKDCFELVTTKDASEVEDHKIVVEGPELDELECGSKISLSYTVEVAGKNMQPDFEPVFERKIHQFLNCVEGLMHTGQRDMIRVRINKADFEAGFRFRHIGEVLYAKIKSEFDTVVDKCQVKIVVGDEPNAALRKHANEVFDKRDERLKSMTDESVPVFYSCIMCQAFSPSHVCIVTPERLGLCGAVSWLDAKATNELDPQGPCQVVTKERCVDERTGRYEDVDEAVAEYSHGALEHVTLYSLLEDPMTSCGCFECICGIEPCSMGVVITCREYAGMTPLGMTFSEMASMTGGGVQTPGFMGHGKHYIASHKFLKAEGGVARLVWLPKELKDQIRDKLNETAKELYDIDNFADMVADETNCPSGDPEELLAYLTEVGHPVLGMEPLDM
;
A
#
# COMPACT_ATOMS: atom_id res chain seq x y z
N MET A 1 -14.19 43.62 8.28
CA MET A 1 -13.83 42.18 8.39
C MET A 1 -14.40 41.51 7.14
N LYS A 2 -13.56 40.78 6.41
CA LYS A 2 -14.02 40.03 5.22
C LYS A 2 -14.91 38.88 5.65
N THR A 3 -15.98 38.59 4.91
CA THR A 3 -16.81 37.41 5.14
C THR A 3 -16.09 36.14 4.68
N LEU A 4 -16.55 34.97 5.12
CA LEU A 4 -16.02 33.69 4.64
C LEU A 4 -16.11 33.59 3.11
N PHE A 5 -17.21 34.03 2.51
CA PHE A 5 -17.36 34.07 1.06
C PHE A 5 -16.29 34.91 0.38
N GLU A 6 -16.04 36.13 0.89
CA GLU A 6 -15.03 37.02 0.35
C GLU A 6 -13.62 36.40 0.47
N ARG A 7 -13.31 35.77 1.60
CA ARG A 7 -12.01 35.12 1.78
C ARG A 7 -11.81 33.93 0.86
N VAL A 8 -12.79 33.03 0.74
CA VAL A 8 -12.68 31.88 -0.16
C VAL A 8 -12.55 32.34 -1.62
N PHE A 9 -13.38 33.30 -2.05
CA PHE A 9 -13.30 33.80 -3.42
C PHE A 9 -12.00 34.54 -3.71
N ASN A 10 -11.50 35.37 -2.78
CA ASN A 10 -10.21 36.05 -2.93
C ASN A 10 -9.07 35.03 -3.01
N GLY A 11 -9.03 34.04 -2.11
CA GLY A 11 -8.00 33.02 -2.12
C GLY A 11 -8.03 32.15 -3.39
N SER A 12 -9.22 31.82 -3.86
CA SER A 12 -9.42 31.12 -5.12
C SER A 12 -8.95 31.95 -6.32
N ASP A 13 -9.31 33.25 -6.39
CA ASP A 13 -8.90 34.15 -7.47
C ASP A 13 -7.37 34.34 -7.49
N GLU A 14 -6.76 34.47 -6.32
CA GLU A 14 -5.30 34.56 -6.20
C GLU A 14 -4.60 33.27 -6.71
N MET A 15 -5.12 32.10 -6.36
CA MET A 15 -4.56 30.82 -6.83
C MET A 15 -4.71 30.64 -8.34
N PHE A 16 -5.88 30.98 -8.89
CA PHE A 16 -6.07 30.91 -10.34
C PHE A 16 -5.18 31.91 -11.09
N ALA A 17 -4.96 33.10 -10.54
CA ALA A 17 -4.03 34.06 -11.13
C ALA A 17 -2.58 33.54 -11.14
N LYS A 18 -2.14 32.90 -10.03
CA LYS A 18 -0.82 32.24 -9.96
C LYS A 18 -0.72 31.08 -10.97
N ALA A 19 -1.74 30.23 -11.06
CA ALA A 19 -1.75 29.13 -12.02
C ALA A 19 -1.71 29.65 -13.48
N GLU A 20 -2.48 30.69 -13.81
CA GLU A 20 -2.45 31.32 -15.13
C GLU A 20 -1.06 31.91 -15.45
N GLU A 21 -0.44 32.57 -14.49
CA GLU A 21 0.90 33.12 -14.63
C GLU A 21 1.94 32.03 -14.93
N GLU A 22 1.98 30.97 -14.10
CA GLU A 22 2.97 29.89 -14.28
C GLU A 22 2.71 29.06 -15.55
N VAL A 23 1.48 28.73 -15.87
CA VAL A 23 1.14 28.01 -17.11
C VAL A 23 1.50 28.85 -18.33
N ASN A 24 1.15 30.15 -18.37
CA ASN A 24 1.47 31.03 -19.49
C ASN A 24 2.99 31.25 -19.65
N LYS A 25 3.73 31.34 -18.54
CA LYS A 25 5.18 31.40 -18.51
C LYS A 25 5.80 30.16 -19.15
N ILE A 26 5.38 28.98 -18.74
CA ILE A 26 5.86 27.70 -19.30
C ILE A 26 5.49 27.60 -20.78
N VAL A 27 4.25 27.96 -21.18
CA VAL A 27 3.85 27.99 -22.61
C VAL A 27 4.79 28.90 -23.42
N ALA A 28 5.12 30.05 -22.89
CA ALA A 28 6.03 31.01 -23.58
C ALA A 28 7.48 30.47 -23.69
N GLU A 29 7.94 29.70 -22.70
CA GLU A 29 9.30 29.19 -22.65
C GLU A 29 9.50 27.93 -23.52
N VAL A 30 8.57 26.99 -23.51
CA VAL A 30 8.73 25.66 -24.14
C VAL A 30 7.70 25.34 -25.21
N GLY A 31 6.64 26.14 -25.33
CA GLY A 31 5.53 25.91 -26.27
C GLY A 31 4.45 24.98 -25.71
N ARG A 32 3.29 24.93 -26.42
CA ARG A 32 2.12 24.15 -25.99
C ARG A 32 2.31 22.63 -26.11
N ASP A 33 3.15 22.19 -27.05
CA ASP A 33 3.36 20.76 -27.34
C ASP A 33 4.38 20.10 -26.40
N ALA A 34 5.00 20.86 -25.48
CA ALA A 34 5.94 20.32 -24.54
C ALA A 34 5.26 19.34 -23.56
N ALA A 35 5.87 18.15 -23.41
CA ALA A 35 5.35 17.11 -22.54
C ALA A 35 5.52 17.45 -21.06
N LEU A 36 4.61 16.97 -20.24
CA LEU A 36 4.77 16.91 -18.80
C LEU A 36 5.57 15.65 -18.44
N THR A 37 6.67 15.82 -17.72
CA THR A 37 7.64 14.75 -17.45
C THR A 37 7.50 14.16 -16.04
N MET A 38 6.29 14.14 -15.50
CA MET A 38 6.02 13.56 -14.18
C MET A 38 6.34 12.06 -14.18
N PRO A 39 7.20 11.58 -13.28
CA PRO A 39 7.71 10.21 -13.34
C PRO A 39 6.73 9.17 -12.86
N SER A 40 6.82 7.98 -13.47
CA SER A 40 6.28 6.70 -12.97
C SER A 40 4.85 6.74 -12.44
N THR A 41 3.94 7.40 -13.16
CA THR A 41 2.54 7.50 -12.72
C THR A 41 1.56 7.38 -13.88
N ALA A 42 0.53 6.52 -13.69
CA ALA A 42 -0.60 6.39 -14.61
C ALA A 42 -1.62 7.52 -14.47
N TYR A 43 -1.72 8.12 -13.28
CA TYR A 43 -2.71 9.13 -12.91
C TYR A 43 -2.06 10.41 -12.33
N PHE A 44 -1.08 10.97 -13.00
CA PHE A 44 -0.62 12.30 -12.62
C PHE A 44 -1.71 13.34 -12.90
N LEU A 45 -1.72 14.46 -12.17
CA LEU A 45 -2.80 15.43 -12.17
C LEU A 45 -4.16 14.78 -11.88
N ALA A 46 -4.19 14.01 -10.79
CA ALA A 46 -5.31 13.15 -10.45
C ALA A 46 -6.60 13.92 -10.19
N CYS A 47 -6.54 15.11 -9.57
CA CYS A 47 -7.71 15.94 -9.33
C CYS A 47 -8.32 16.44 -10.64
N ILE A 48 -7.48 16.88 -11.58
CA ILE A 48 -7.93 17.30 -12.92
C ILE A 48 -8.59 16.11 -13.62
N TYR A 49 -7.95 14.96 -13.61
CA TYR A 49 -8.48 13.77 -14.28
C TYR A 49 -9.78 13.28 -13.65
N ALA A 50 -9.89 13.28 -12.31
CA ALA A 50 -11.11 12.93 -11.59
C ALA A 50 -12.29 13.87 -11.93
N TYR A 51 -12.01 15.17 -12.07
CA TYR A 51 -13.05 16.17 -12.32
C TYR A 51 -13.44 16.32 -13.79
N ILE A 52 -12.46 16.34 -14.69
CA ILE A 52 -12.69 16.66 -16.11
C ILE A 52 -12.78 15.38 -16.97
N GLY A 53 -12.28 14.25 -16.47
CA GLY A 53 -12.23 12.97 -17.19
C GLY A 53 -11.21 12.96 -18.33
N LYS A 54 -10.33 13.97 -18.41
CA LYS A 54 -9.31 14.08 -19.45
C LYS A 54 -7.92 13.93 -18.85
N LYS A 55 -7.13 13.04 -19.42
CA LYS A 55 -5.71 12.91 -19.09
C LYS A 55 -4.97 14.08 -19.74
N VAL A 56 -4.21 14.83 -18.93
CA VAL A 56 -3.41 15.98 -19.39
C VAL A 56 -1.96 15.54 -19.49
N THR A 57 -1.38 15.59 -20.68
CA THR A 57 -0.04 15.05 -20.99
C THR A 57 0.96 16.11 -21.47
N ASN A 58 0.48 17.29 -21.82
CA ASN A 58 1.30 18.39 -22.33
C ASN A 58 0.82 19.75 -21.81
N VAL A 59 1.66 20.75 -22.00
CA VAL A 59 1.44 22.12 -21.49
C VAL A 59 0.19 22.77 -22.11
N GLY A 60 -0.12 22.48 -23.37
CA GLY A 60 -1.31 23.01 -24.05
C GLY A 60 -2.61 22.46 -23.44
N GLU A 61 -2.64 21.16 -23.17
CA GLU A 61 -3.78 20.52 -22.49
C GLU A 61 -3.93 21.04 -21.06
N LEU A 62 -2.81 21.32 -20.37
CA LEU A 62 -2.84 21.92 -19.04
C LEU A 62 -3.47 23.32 -19.07
N GLN A 63 -3.13 24.15 -20.07
CA GLN A 63 -3.70 25.48 -20.28
C GLN A 63 -5.22 25.41 -20.57
N ASP A 64 -5.64 24.47 -21.39
CA ASP A 64 -7.05 24.28 -21.71
C ASP A 64 -7.83 23.76 -20.48
N ALA A 65 -7.26 22.84 -19.71
CA ALA A 65 -7.85 22.33 -18.47
C ALA A 65 -8.02 23.44 -17.41
N LEU A 66 -7.08 24.35 -17.31
CA LEU A 66 -7.18 25.52 -16.42
C LEU A 66 -8.40 26.40 -16.78
N ALA A 67 -8.63 26.63 -18.07
CA ALA A 67 -9.79 27.38 -18.54
C ALA A 67 -11.10 26.64 -18.24
N ASP A 68 -11.14 25.33 -18.45
CA ASP A 68 -12.30 24.48 -18.16
C ASP A 68 -12.67 24.52 -16.65
N VAL A 69 -11.68 24.33 -15.78
CA VAL A 69 -11.89 24.36 -14.32
C VAL A 69 -12.35 25.73 -13.85
N LYS A 70 -11.75 26.79 -14.38
CA LYS A 70 -12.17 28.18 -14.06
C LYS A 70 -13.62 28.45 -14.47
N ALA A 71 -14.06 27.91 -15.61
CA ALA A 71 -15.43 28.04 -16.10
C ALA A 71 -16.46 27.26 -15.23
N MET A 72 -16.03 26.20 -14.55
CA MET A 72 -16.89 25.45 -13.61
C MET A 72 -17.15 26.17 -12.28
N MET A 73 -16.42 27.25 -12.00
CA MET A 73 -16.52 27.97 -10.72
C MET A 73 -17.73 28.87 -10.66
N LEU A 74 -18.62 28.57 -9.73
CA LEU A 74 -19.75 29.42 -9.42
C LEU A 74 -19.31 30.56 -8.46
N ARG A 75 -19.56 31.82 -8.82
CA ARG A 75 -19.22 33.02 -8.02
C ARG A 75 -20.39 33.62 -7.28
N GLU A 76 -21.47 32.87 -7.14
CA GLU A 76 -22.63 33.30 -6.37
C GLU A 76 -22.39 33.06 -4.86
N PRO A 77 -22.79 33.96 -3.95
CA PRO A 77 -22.58 33.79 -2.52
C PRO A 77 -23.55 32.76 -1.92
N ARG A 78 -23.40 31.51 -2.32
CA ARG A 78 -24.13 30.35 -1.83
C ARG A 78 -23.14 29.36 -1.21
N THR A 79 -23.54 28.64 -0.19
CA THR A 79 -22.67 27.66 0.52
C THR A 79 -22.00 26.68 -0.44
N ASN A 80 -22.72 26.16 -1.44
CA ASN A 80 -22.10 25.23 -2.40
C ASN A 80 -21.03 25.90 -3.27
N SER A 81 -21.16 27.18 -3.57
CA SER A 81 -20.18 27.90 -4.40
C SER A 81 -18.82 28.08 -3.72
N ILE A 82 -18.78 28.29 -2.41
CA ILE A 82 -17.51 28.39 -1.67
C ILE A 82 -16.78 27.04 -1.66
N PHE A 83 -17.50 25.94 -1.51
CA PHE A 83 -16.92 24.60 -1.53
C PHE A 83 -16.41 24.23 -2.93
N GLN A 84 -17.12 24.55 -4.00
CA GLN A 84 -16.65 24.38 -5.37
C GLN A 84 -15.42 25.24 -5.67
N SER A 85 -15.42 26.50 -5.26
CA SER A 85 -14.25 27.39 -5.39
C SER A 85 -13.07 26.85 -4.62
N GLY A 86 -13.30 26.28 -3.43
CA GLY A 86 -12.25 25.63 -2.63
C GLY A 86 -11.61 24.43 -3.32
N VAL A 87 -12.42 23.55 -3.91
CA VAL A 87 -11.89 22.41 -4.69
C VAL A 87 -11.12 22.91 -5.92
N GLY A 88 -11.64 23.92 -6.63
CA GLY A 88 -10.92 24.50 -7.74
C GLY A 88 -9.58 25.14 -7.34
N THR A 89 -9.49 25.69 -6.13
CA THR A 89 -8.22 26.19 -5.57
C THR A 89 -7.20 25.07 -5.43
N ALA A 90 -7.62 23.88 -4.97
CA ALA A 90 -6.75 22.71 -4.88
C ALA A 90 -6.32 22.20 -6.28
N ILE A 91 -7.22 22.21 -7.26
CA ILE A 91 -6.89 21.88 -8.65
C ILE A 91 -5.92 22.90 -9.26
N ALA A 92 -6.08 24.21 -9.01
CA ALA A 92 -5.14 25.23 -9.45
C ALA A 92 -3.74 25.01 -8.85
N ALA A 93 -3.66 24.56 -7.60
CA ALA A 93 -2.39 24.19 -6.97
C ALA A 93 -1.73 22.97 -7.66
N GLU A 94 -2.51 21.96 -8.04
CA GLU A 94 -2.02 20.81 -8.82
C GLU A 94 -1.44 21.25 -10.17
N MET A 95 -2.04 22.24 -10.83
CA MET A 95 -1.54 22.81 -12.10
C MET A 95 -0.24 23.56 -11.94
N ILE A 96 -0.08 24.36 -10.86
CA ILE A 96 1.18 25.03 -10.54
C ILE A 96 2.31 24.02 -10.35
N GLU A 97 2.00 22.92 -9.67
CA GLU A 97 2.96 21.83 -9.49
C GLU A 97 3.35 21.19 -10.82
N ALA A 98 2.39 20.90 -11.68
CA ALA A 98 2.65 20.33 -13.00
C ALA A 98 3.65 21.15 -13.81
N CYS A 99 3.63 22.48 -13.68
CA CYS A 99 4.57 23.37 -14.37
C CYS A 99 6.04 23.11 -13.98
N LYS A 100 6.31 22.61 -12.80
CA LYS A 100 7.66 22.26 -12.33
C LYS A 100 8.24 21.04 -13.07
N TYR A 101 7.37 20.13 -13.52
CA TYR A 101 7.73 18.88 -14.20
C TYR A 101 7.77 18.98 -15.73
N VAL A 102 7.89 20.15 -16.29
CA VAL A 102 8.00 20.35 -17.76
C VAL A 102 9.46 20.23 -18.24
N LYS A 103 10.42 20.63 -17.42
CA LYS A 103 11.85 20.68 -17.77
C LYS A 103 12.67 19.57 -17.12
N THR A 104 12.15 18.95 -16.09
CA THR A 104 12.81 17.92 -15.30
C THR A 104 11.76 17.02 -14.67
N ASP A 105 12.10 15.75 -14.47
CA ASP A 105 11.33 14.77 -13.74
C ASP A 105 11.63 14.78 -12.22
N ALA A 106 12.64 15.56 -11.78
CA ALA A 106 13.05 15.72 -10.40
C ALA A 106 13.21 17.20 -10.03
N PRO A 107 12.10 17.96 -9.91
CA PRO A 107 12.15 19.41 -9.68
C PRO A 107 12.57 19.83 -8.27
N TYR A 108 12.60 18.89 -7.32
CA TYR A 108 12.95 19.14 -5.94
C TYR A 108 14.33 18.59 -5.61
N GLU A 109 15.15 19.39 -4.97
CA GLU A 109 16.46 19.02 -4.45
C GLU A 109 16.46 19.12 -2.93
N GLY A 110 17.03 18.10 -2.26
CA GLY A 110 17.18 18.07 -0.81
C GLY A 110 16.15 17.21 -0.07
N THR A 111 16.23 17.24 1.26
CA THR A 111 15.44 16.36 2.14
C THR A 111 14.15 17.00 2.67
N ASN A 112 13.91 18.29 2.37
CA ASN A 112 12.80 19.06 2.95
C ASN A 112 11.55 19.09 2.10
N TYR A 113 11.60 18.47 0.91
CA TYR A 113 10.49 18.43 -0.04
C TYR A 113 10.38 17.04 -0.63
N HIS A 114 9.17 16.56 -0.75
CA HIS A 114 8.91 15.27 -1.37
C HIS A 114 8.51 15.40 -2.85
N GLY A 115 7.83 16.47 -3.20
CA GLY A 115 7.32 16.69 -4.55
C GLY A 115 6.20 15.71 -4.90
N HIS A 116 6.28 15.13 -6.09
CA HIS A 116 5.31 14.18 -6.61
C HIS A 116 5.66 12.75 -6.18
N PHE A 117 4.71 12.08 -5.51
CA PHE A 117 4.88 10.68 -5.12
C PHE A 117 4.73 9.76 -6.33
N THR A 118 5.59 8.74 -6.42
CA THR A 118 5.50 7.71 -7.46
C THR A 118 4.34 6.74 -7.21
N ASP A 119 3.89 6.03 -8.26
CA ASP A 119 2.88 4.99 -8.09
C ASP A 119 3.37 3.83 -7.23
N ALA A 120 4.68 3.57 -7.21
CA ALA A 120 5.27 2.56 -6.32
C ALA A 120 5.07 2.93 -4.85
N GLU A 121 5.37 4.17 -4.46
CA GLU A 121 5.15 4.67 -3.10
C GLU A 121 3.67 4.65 -2.70
N VAL A 122 2.77 5.06 -3.62
CA VAL A 122 1.33 4.97 -3.38
C VAL A 122 0.88 3.53 -3.17
N ARG A 123 1.43 2.57 -3.90
CA ARG A 123 1.11 1.14 -3.73
C ARG A 123 1.67 0.56 -2.44
N GLU A 124 2.85 1.01 -2.01
CA GLU A 124 3.39 0.63 -0.69
C GLU A 124 2.49 1.08 0.46
N LEU A 125 1.88 2.27 0.34
CA LEU A 125 0.90 2.75 1.31
C LEU A 125 -0.43 1.98 1.27
N GLY A 126 -0.74 1.34 0.16
CA GLY A 126 -2.05 0.71 -0.08
C GLY A 126 -2.38 -0.38 0.93
N VAL A 127 -1.45 -1.29 1.22
CA VAL A 127 -1.68 -2.37 2.18
C VAL A 127 -1.88 -1.83 3.60
N PRO A 128 -1.02 -0.95 4.14
CA PRO A 128 -1.22 -0.34 5.45
C PRO A 128 -2.53 0.45 5.59
N LEU A 129 -3.00 1.08 4.52
CA LEU A 129 -4.31 1.76 4.52
C LEU A 129 -5.47 0.75 4.60
N VAL A 130 -5.35 -0.37 3.88
CA VAL A 130 -6.38 -1.43 3.87
C VAL A 130 -6.41 -2.17 5.21
N THR A 131 -5.26 -2.46 5.80
CA THR A 131 -5.16 -3.14 7.10
C THR A 131 -5.50 -2.23 8.28
N GLY A 132 -5.56 -0.91 8.06
CA GLY A 132 -5.80 0.08 9.10
C GLY A 132 -4.53 0.47 9.88
N ASP A 133 -3.35 0.02 9.44
CA ASP A 133 -2.07 0.43 10.03
C ASP A 133 -1.77 1.91 9.76
N ILE A 134 -2.39 2.50 8.73
CA ILE A 134 -2.55 3.94 8.54
C ILE A 134 -4.03 4.28 8.75
N PRO A 135 -4.44 4.64 9.97
CA PRO A 135 -5.85 4.91 10.27
C PRO A 135 -6.36 6.21 9.63
N GLY A 136 -5.47 7.11 9.23
CA GLY A 136 -5.83 8.36 8.58
C GLY A 136 -4.64 9.25 8.27
N PHE A 137 -4.94 10.42 7.70
CA PHE A 137 -3.99 11.42 7.27
C PHE A 137 -4.27 12.76 7.93
N VAL A 138 -3.19 13.47 8.32
CA VAL A 138 -3.27 14.86 8.72
C VAL A 138 -2.38 15.72 7.83
N VAL A 139 -2.89 16.87 7.41
CA VAL A 139 -2.09 17.95 6.83
C VAL A 139 -1.93 19.02 7.90
N ILE A 140 -0.70 19.35 8.27
CA ILE A 140 -0.42 20.42 9.22
C ILE A 140 0.17 21.61 8.47
N ILE A 141 -0.51 22.74 8.53
CA ILE A 141 -0.10 24.00 7.91
C ILE A 141 0.40 24.93 9.01
N GLY A 142 1.70 25.29 8.96
CA GLY A 142 2.35 26.11 9.98
C GLY A 142 2.96 27.38 9.46
N PRO A 143 3.68 28.15 10.34
CA PRO A 143 4.38 27.65 11.54
C PRO A 143 3.47 27.48 12.75
N ALA A 144 3.84 26.57 13.65
CA ALA A 144 3.27 26.49 14.98
C ALA A 144 3.77 27.68 15.87
N PRO A 145 3.12 27.98 16.98
CA PRO A 145 3.55 29.07 17.90
C PRO A 145 4.97 28.91 18.44
N SER A 146 5.44 27.67 18.58
CA SER A 146 6.83 27.36 18.92
C SER A 146 7.28 26.03 18.30
N THR A 147 8.60 25.81 18.24
CA THR A 147 9.18 24.55 17.77
C THR A 147 8.79 23.37 18.65
N GLU A 148 8.71 23.56 19.96
CA GLU A 148 8.28 22.53 20.91
C GLU A 148 6.84 22.08 20.61
N GLU A 149 5.93 23.04 20.37
CA GLU A 149 4.53 22.74 20.06
C GLU A 149 4.40 22.05 18.70
N ALA A 150 5.21 22.47 17.71
CA ALA A 150 5.27 21.80 16.42
C ALA A 150 5.62 20.31 16.57
N ILE A 151 6.67 20.02 17.36
CA ILE A 151 7.13 18.65 17.59
C ILE A 151 6.13 17.84 18.42
N GLU A 152 5.54 18.44 19.46
CA GLU A 152 4.51 17.78 20.27
C GLU A 152 3.31 17.37 19.40
N THR A 153 2.87 18.25 18.49
CA THR A 153 1.76 17.98 17.58
C THR A 153 2.12 16.90 16.55
N ILE A 154 3.27 17.00 15.90
CA ILE A 154 3.70 16.02 14.91
C ILE A 154 3.85 14.63 15.54
N LYS A 155 4.61 14.53 16.65
CA LYS A 155 4.80 13.25 17.35
C LYS A 155 3.50 12.72 17.96
N GLY A 156 2.61 13.61 18.37
CA GLY A 156 1.30 13.23 18.88
C GLY A 156 0.45 12.50 17.83
N TYR A 157 0.46 12.94 16.58
CA TYR A 157 -0.18 12.19 15.48
C TYR A 157 0.60 10.94 15.11
N GLN A 158 1.91 11.03 15.00
CA GLN A 158 2.78 9.90 14.68
C GLN A 158 2.61 8.76 15.69
N SER A 159 2.55 9.07 16.99
CA SER A 159 2.32 8.06 18.05
C SER A 159 0.98 7.33 17.95
N ARG A 160 0.03 7.88 17.20
CA ARG A 160 -1.28 7.28 16.90
C ARG A 160 -1.33 6.59 15.55
N GLY A 161 -0.20 6.53 14.83
CA GLY A 161 -0.11 5.93 13.49
C GLY A 161 -0.67 6.79 12.37
N ILE A 162 -1.10 8.02 12.65
CA ILE A 162 -1.60 8.96 11.63
C ILE A 162 -0.44 9.37 10.73
N PHE A 163 -0.66 9.35 9.42
CA PHE A 163 0.30 9.84 8.44
C PHE A 163 0.27 11.36 8.40
N VAL A 164 1.42 12.00 8.59
CA VAL A 164 1.54 13.45 8.76
C VAL A 164 2.17 14.08 7.53
N PHE A 165 1.48 15.04 6.94
CA PHE A 165 2.01 15.90 5.88
C PHE A 165 2.26 17.30 6.45
N LEU A 166 3.47 17.82 6.23
CA LEU A 166 3.87 19.13 6.72
C LEU A 166 3.91 20.16 5.58
N ILE A 167 3.36 21.35 5.84
CA ILE A 167 3.30 22.46 4.87
C ILE A 167 3.66 23.77 5.54
N GLY A 168 4.52 24.57 4.88
CA GLY A 168 4.95 25.88 5.35
C GLY A 168 5.96 25.83 6.48
N GLY A 169 6.02 26.86 7.30
CA GLY A 169 7.05 27.06 8.32
C GLY A 169 7.18 25.97 9.38
N ILE A 170 6.22 25.06 9.49
CA ILE A 170 6.35 23.88 10.38
C ILE A 170 7.45 22.92 9.91
N ILE A 171 7.77 22.93 8.61
CA ILE A 171 8.87 22.11 8.05
C ILE A 171 10.21 22.61 8.63
N GLU A 172 10.43 23.94 8.63
CA GLU A 172 11.64 24.51 9.20
C GLU A 172 11.78 24.18 10.69
N GLN A 173 10.68 24.29 11.45
CA GLN A 173 10.65 23.92 12.87
C GLN A 173 11.00 22.43 13.08
N ALA A 174 10.49 21.53 12.25
CA ALA A 174 10.81 20.10 12.33
C ALA A 174 12.29 19.83 11.98
N VAL A 175 12.85 20.52 10.98
CA VAL A 175 14.27 20.44 10.61
C VAL A 175 15.17 20.97 11.74
N GLU A 176 14.85 22.12 12.31
CA GLU A 176 15.60 22.71 13.43
C GLU A 176 15.64 21.80 14.67
N ALA A 177 14.54 21.10 14.93
CA ALA A 177 14.46 20.14 16.01
C ALA A 177 15.15 18.80 15.71
N GLY A 178 15.64 18.59 14.48
CA GLY A 178 16.27 17.32 14.08
C GLY A 178 15.28 16.16 13.96
N LEU A 179 13.98 16.44 13.71
CA LEU A 179 12.96 15.40 13.55
C LEU A 179 13.25 14.55 12.30
N SER A 180 13.20 13.24 12.47
CA SER A 180 13.24 12.31 11.33
C SER A 180 12.00 12.47 10.48
N MET A 181 12.18 12.67 9.17
CA MET A 181 11.11 12.89 8.20
C MET A 181 11.27 11.95 7.00
N GLY A 182 10.17 11.62 6.38
CA GLY A 182 10.08 10.77 5.21
C GLY A 182 8.93 9.77 5.31
N PHE A 183 8.73 9.01 4.25
CA PHE A 183 7.72 7.97 4.16
C PHE A 183 7.86 6.90 5.25
N PRO A 184 9.08 6.38 5.53
CA PRO A 184 9.26 5.33 6.52
C PRO A 184 8.77 5.69 7.94
N VAL A 185 8.86 6.97 8.30
CA VAL A 185 8.39 7.47 9.61
C VAL A 185 7.06 8.21 9.53
N ARG A 186 6.41 8.19 8.37
CA ARG A 186 5.09 8.80 8.11
C ARG A 186 4.99 10.29 8.47
N VAL A 187 6.08 11.01 8.37
CA VAL A 187 6.14 12.48 8.53
C VAL A 187 6.80 13.06 7.29
N VAL A 188 6.01 13.62 6.39
CA VAL A 188 6.47 13.99 5.05
C VAL A 188 6.36 15.49 4.82
N PRO A 189 7.49 16.20 4.58
CA PRO A 189 7.47 17.59 4.17
C PRO A 189 7.01 17.69 2.72
N VAL A 190 5.94 18.44 2.45
CA VAL A 190 5.33 18.56 1.11
C VAL A 190 5.84 19.81 0.39
N GLY A 191 5.82 20.96 1.04
CA GLY A 191 6.30 22.21 0.46
C GLY A 191 6.12 23.40 1.39
N GLU A 192 6.93 24.46 1.17
CA GLU A 192 6.87 25.71 1.95
C GLU A 192 5.59 26.50 1.70
N GLU A 193 5.05 26.38 0.50
CA GLU A 193 3.91 27.18 0.08
C GLU A 193 2.59 26.53 0.51
N ILE A 194 1.69 27.32 1.06
CA ILE A 194 0.40 26.85 1.59
C ILE A 194 -0.42 26.06 0.58
N TRP A 195 -0.36 26.41 -0.71
CA TRP A 195 -1.07 25.67 -1.76
C TRP A 195 -0.53 24.26 -2.00
N SER A 196 0.59 23.87 -1.37
CA SER A 196 1.07 22.50 -1.38
C SER A 196 0.07 21.50 -0.77
N VAL A 197 -0.96 21.96 -0.06
CA VAL A 197 -2.10 21.12 0.37
C VAL A 197 -2.79 20.45 -0.84
N GLY A 198 -2.78 21.07 -2.00
CA GLY A 198 -3.27 20.49 -3.25
C GLY A 198 -2.54 19.20 -3.65
N HIS A 199 -1.24 19.10 -3.33
CA HIS A 199 -0.47 17.88 -3.58
C HIS A 199 -0.93 16.70 -2.74
N VAL A 200 -1.25 16.95 -1.47
CA VAL A 200 -1.77 15.90 -0.58
C VAL A 200 -3.14 15.43 -1.05
N ILE A 201 -3.99 16.36 -1.48
CA ILE A 201 -5.29 16.01 -2.05
C ILE A 201 -5.09 15.19 -3.34
N SER A 202 -4.20 15.62 -4.22
CA SER A 202 -3.86 14.90 -5.46
C SER A 202 -3.32 13.49 -5.17
N LEU A 203 -2.44 13.32 -4.18
CA LEU A 203 -1.95 12.02 -3.74
C LEU A 203 -3.08 11.08 -3.34
N VAL A 204 -3.98 11.56 -2.49
CA VAL A 204 -5.13 10.78 -1.98
C VAL A 204 -6.06 10.39 -3.12
N VAL A 205 -6.36 11.32 -4.04
CA VAL A 205 -7.21 11.08 -5.21
C VAL A 205 -6.54 10.06 -6.14
N ARG A 206 -5.24 10.18 -6.38
CA ARG A 206 -4.47 9.26 -7.21
C ARG A 206 -4.44 7.86 -6.60
N ALA A 207 -4.26 7.74 -5.29
CA ALA A 207 -4.35 6.46 -4.60
C ALA A 207 -5.71 5.79 -4.84
N ALA A 208 -6.80 6.55 -4.66
CA ALA A 208 -8.15 6.06 -4.91
C ALA A 208 -8.38 5.63 -6.37
N MET A 209 -7.79 6.33 -7.34
CA MET A 209 -7.87 5.96 -8.76
C MET A 209 -7.02 4.72 -9.09
N ILE A 210 -5.80 4.65 -8.56
CA ILE A 210 -4.90 3.49 -8.76
C ILE A 210 -5.55 2.21 -8.21
N PHE A 211 -6.23 2.31 -7.08
CA PHE A 211 -7.00 1.20 -6.50
C PHE A 211 -8.41 1.08 -7.08
N GLY A 212 -8.76 1.91 -8.07
CA GLY A 212 -9.98 1.86 -8.85
C GLY A 212 -11.25 2.22 -8.08
N ALA A 213 -11.13 2.94 -6.98
CA ALA A 213 -12.24 3.36 -6.15
C ALA A 213 -13.08 4.49 -6.77
N ILE A 214 -12.48 5.27 -7.66
CA ILE A 214 -13.14 6.35 -8.40
C ILE A 214 -12.78 6.29 -9.88
N GLN A 215 -13.76 6.67 -10.72
CA GLN A 215 -13.59 6.71 -12.17
C GLN A 215 -13.33 8.15 -12.66
N PRO A 216 -12.52 8.33 -13.72
CA PRO A 216 -12.27 9.64 -14.28
C PRO A 216 -13.56 10.33 -14.76
N GLY A 217 -13.76 11.59 -14.36
CA GLY A 217 -14.93 12.40 -14.72
C GLY A 217 -16.19 12.14 -13.88
N ASP A 218 -16.19 11.17 -13.00
CA ASP A 218 -17.29 10.93 -12.06
C ASP A 218 -17.12 11.80 -10.80
N VAL A 219 -17.47 13.08 -10.92
CA VAL A 219 -17.36 14.08 -9.84
C VAL A 219 -18.21 13.72 -8.63
N GLU A 220 -19.39 13.15 -8.84
CA GLU A 220 -20.29 12.78 -7.75
C GLU A 220 -19.76 11.56 -6.99
N GLY A 221 -19.35 10.54 -7.70
CA GLY A 221 -18.68 9.36 -7.12
C GLY A 221 -17.39 9.74 -6.39
N PHE A 222 -16.58 10.64 -6.97
CA PHE A 222 -15.39 11.17 -6.32
C PHE A 222 -15.71 11.81 -4.97
N HIS A 223 -16.65 12.76 -4.90
CA HIS A 223 -17.02 13.41 -3.64
C HIS A 223 -17.57 12.42 -2.62
N LYS A 224 -18.42 11.51 -3.04
CA LYS A 224 -18.99 10.49 -2.17
C LYS A 224 -17.90 9.60 -1.59
N TYR A 225 -16.98 9.13 -2.43
CA TYR A 225 -15.91 8.24 -2.00
C TYR A 225 -14.96 8.91 -0.99
N THR A 226 -14.50 10.12 -1.28
CA THR A 226 -13.62 10.86 -0.36
C THR A 226 -14.28 11.14 0.97
N PHE A 227 -15.56 11.52 0.94
CA PHE A 227 -16.33 11.78 2.14
C PHE A 227 -16.53 10.51 2.99
N ASP A 228 -16.89 9.40 2.37
CA ASP A 228 -17.28 8.17 3.08
C ASP A 228 -16.07 7.32 3.50
N ARG A 229 -14.96 7.35 2.73
CA ARG A 229 -13.91 6.35 2.82
C ARG A 229 -12.53 6.88 3.21
N ILE A 230 -12.23 8.16 2.97
CA ILE A 230 -10.90 8.69 3.26
C ILE A 230 -10.88 9.40 4.61
N ASN A 231 -10.12 8.86 5.54
CA ASN A 231 -9.94 9.44 6.85
C ASN A 231 -8.83 10.50 6.81
N ALA A 232 -9.18 11.74 6.44
CA ALA A 232 -8.22 12.83 6.39
C ALA A 232 -8.78 14.07 7.10
N PHE A 233 -7.89 14.93 7.57
CA PHE A 233 -8.21 16.23 8.15
C PHE A 233 -7.05 17.21 8.00
N VAL A 234 -7.32 18.50 8.21
CA VAL A 234 -6.36 19.59 8.05
C VAL A 234 -6.25 20.37 9.36
N ASN A 235 -5.04 20.55 9.85
CA ASN A 235 -4.74 21.45 10.95
C ASN A 235 -4.03 22.69 10.42
N ALA A 236 -4.57 23.87 10.70
CA ALA A 236 -4.00 25.14 10.24
C ALA A 236 -3.72 26.07 11.42
N TYR A 237 -2.45 26.33 11.67
CA TYR A 237 -2.03 27.34 12.65
C TYR A 237 -2.27 28.76 12.13
N LYS A 238 -2.65 29.65 13.05
CA LYS A 238 -2.75 31.09 12.74
C LYS A 238 -1.38 31.73 12.49
N PRO A 239 -1.30 32.76 11.64
CA PRO A 239 -2.42 33.35 10.87
C PRO A 239 -2.74 32.52 9.62
N VAL A 240 -4.02 32.37 9.33
CA VAL A 240 -4.45 31.78 8.06
C VAL A 240 -4.73 32.91 7.05
N ASN A 241 -4.26 32.78 5.82
CA ASN A 241 -4.53 33.70 4.73
C ASN A 241 -5.76 33.26 3.90
N ASP A 242 -6.16 34.08 2.91
CA ASP A 242 -7.33 33.79 2.09
C ASP A 242 -7.14 32.52 1.24
N ILE A 243 -5.92 32.17 0.82
CA ILE A 243 -5.62 30.90 0.11
C ILE A 243 -5.83 29.72 1.05
N THR A 244 -5.33 29.77 2.29
CA THR A 244 -5.56 28.71 3.29
C THR A 244 -7.04 28.49 3.53
N VAL A 245 -7.82 29.58 3.62
CA VAL A 245 -9.28 29.53 3.80
C VAL A 245 -9.94 28.84 2.59
N ALA A 246 -9.54 29.19 1.38
CA ALA A 246 -10.06 28.58 0.16
C ALA A 246 -9.71 27.09 0.06
N CYS A 247 -8.47 26.71 0.35
CA CYS A 247 -8.05 25.30 0.40
C CYS A 247 -8.81 24.51 1.47
N GLY A 248 -9.03 25.12 2.65
CA GLY A 248 -9.82 24.54 3.72
C GLY A 248 -11.27 24.29 3.31
N ALA A 249 -11.91 25.21 2.59
CA ALA A 249 -13.25 25.02 2.04
C ALA A 249 -13.28 23.84 1.05
N GLY A 250 -12.25 23.66 0.24
CA GLY A 250 -12.08 22.50 -0.64
C GLY A 250 -11.93 21.19 0.14
N ALA A 251 -11.11 21.16 1.18
CA ALA A 251 -10.94 20.01 2.05
C ALA A 251 -12.27 19.59 2.72
N ILE A 252 -13.04 20.56 3.22
CA ILE A 252 -14.37 20.32 3.81
C ILE A 252 -15.33 19.70 2.79
N LYS A 253 -15.32 20.16 1.53
CA LYS A 253 -16.14 19.58 0.46
C LYS A 253 -15.80 18.11 0.21
N LEU A 254 -14.56 17.74 0.39
CA LEU A 254 -14.08 16.36 0.26
C LEU A 254 -14.28 15.51 1.53
N GLY A 255 -14.91 16.08 2.56
CA GLY A 255 -15.18 15.40 3.83
C GLY A 255 -14.06 15.49 4.85
N PHE A 256 -13.09 16.37 4.65
CA PHE A 256 -11.93 16.54 5.53
C PHE A 256 -12.16 17.72 6.48
N PRO A 257 -12.35 17.50 7.79
CA PRO A 257 -12.47 18.59 8.75
C PRO A 257 -11.21 19.47 8.75
N VAL A 258 -11.41 20.77 8.98
CA VAL A 258 -10.33 21.72 9.18
C VAL A 258 -10.37 22.21 10.61
N ILE A 259 -9.26 22.06 11.32
CA ILE A 259 -9.08 22.47 12.71
C ILE A 259 -8.04 23.61 12.74
N THR A 260 -8.39 24.71 13.38
CA THR A 260 -7.51 25.87 13.43
C THR A 260 -7.62 26.61 14.76
N ASN A 261 -6.58 27.27 15.19
CA ASN A 261 -6.56 28.19 16.30
C ASN A 261 -6.73 29.68 15.90
N ASP A 262 -7.13 29.94 14.66
CA ASP A 262 -7.49 31.28 14.18
C ASP A 262 -8.97 31.54 14.49
N HIS A 263 -9.22 32.34 15.53
CA HIS A 263 -10.56 32.69 16.05
C HIS A 263 -11.29 33.75 15.24
N ASP A 264 -11.09 33.80 13.97
CA ASP A 264 -11.91 34.65 13.15
C ASP A 264 -13.33 34.03 13.06
N ASP A 265 -14.35 34.74 13.54
CA ASP A 265 -15.78 34.33 13.58
C ASP A 265 -16.34 33.82 12.23
N MET A 266 -15.52 33.88 11.19
CA MET A 266 -15.87 33.45 9.85
C MET A 266 -16.01 31.94 9.65
N TRP A 267 -15.40 31.14 10.52
CA TRP A 267 -15.34 29.71 10.35
C TRP A 267 -16.54 28.93 10.92
N ALA A 268 -17.62 29.63 11.28
CA ALA A 268 -18.82 29.01 11.82
C ALA A 268 -19.54 28.12 10.78
N VAL A 269 -18.87 27.11 10.25
CA VAL A 269 -19.46 26.02 9.46
C VAL A 269 -19.70 24.86 10.42
N PRO A 270 -20.97 24.51 10.73
CA PRO A 270 -21.26 23.50 11.74
C PRO A 270 -20.64 22.15 11.40
N LYS A 271 -19.96 21.52 12.36
CA LYS A 271 -19.45 20.14 12.38
C LYS A 271 -18.31 19.78 11.42
N SER A 272 -17.92 20.62 10.48
CA SER A 272 -16.85 20.34 9.50
C SER A 272 -15.59 21.18 9.77
N LEU A 273 -15.74 22.25 10.55
CA LEU A 273 -14.66 23.14 10.93
C LEU A 273 -14.72 23.37 12.43
N ILE A 274 -13.61 23.15 13.11
CA ILE A 274 -13.49 23.28 14.56
C ILE A 274 -12.41 24.32 14.84
N ILE A 275 -12.71 25.25 15.75
CA ILE A 275 -11.78 26.29 16.18
C ILE A 275 -11.45 26.06 17.66
N TYR A 276 -10.18 26.06 17.98
CA TYR A 276 -9.67 25.84 19.33
C TYR A 276 -8.67 26.90 19.76
N ASP A 277 -8.68 27.24 21.04
CA ASP A 277 -7.70 28.10 21.65
C ASP A 277 -6.42 27.35 22.06
N ASP A 278 -6.61 26.09 22.50
CA ASP A 278 -5.50 25.23 22.96
C ASP A 278 -5.17 24.16 21.92
N THR A 279 -3.98 24.25 21.33
CA THR A 279 -3.48 23.30 20.34
C THR A 279 -3.25 21.88 20.90
N LYS A 280 -3.18 21.71 22.24
CA LYS A 280 -3.03 20.39 22.86
C LYS A 280 -4.22 19.49 22.65
N ASP A 281 -5.40 20.09 22.50
CA ASP A 281 -6.63 19.34 22.25
C ASP A 281 -6.82 18.95 20.78
N TRP A 282 -5.98 19.48 19.87
CA TRP A 282 -6.15 19.26 18.43
C TRP A 282 -6.11 17.80 18.03
N ILE A 283 -5.17 17.03 18.60
CA ILE A 283 -4.90 15.65 18.17
C ILE A 283 -6.13 14.78 18.38
N ASP A 284 -6.59 14.67 19.61
CA ASP A 284 -7.71 13.81 19.94
C ASP A 284 -9.03 14.33 19.33
N THR A 285 -9.22 15.64 19.32
CA THR A 285 -10.40 16.25 18.73
C THR A 285 -10.46 16.09 17.21
N SER A 286 -9.33 16.21 16.50
CA SER A 286 -9.27 16.00 15.06
C SER A 286 -9.59 14.55 14.69
N ILE A 287 -9.05 13.61 15.45
CA ILE A 287 -9.32 12.18 15.29
C ILE A 287 -10.78 11.86 15.51
N GLU A 288 -11.38 12.40 16.58
CA GLU A 288 -12.79 12.24 16.92
C GLU A 288 -13.71 12.91 15.87
N ALA A 289 -13.38 14.14 15.46
CA ALA A 289 -14.15 14.86 14.45
C ALA A 289 -14.26 14.13 13.11
N ARG A 290 -13.18 13.38 12.72
CA ARG A 290 -13.20 12.55 11.52
C ARG A 290 -13.77 11.15 11.77
N GLY A 291 -13.99 10.77 13.02
CA GLY A 291 -14.51 9.45 13.39
C GLY A 291 -13.51 8.33 13.24
N ILE A 292 -12.22 8.64 13.31
CA ILE A 292 -11.15 7.64 13.20
C ILE A 292 -11.14 6.77 14.47
N LYS A 293 -11.21 5.46 14.29
CA LYS A 293 -11.12 4.49 15.38
C LYS A 293 -9.68 3.99 15.50
N LEU A 294 -9.06 4.22 16.64
CA LEU A 294 -7.72 3.76 16.94
C LEU A 294 -7.75 2.60 17.93
N LYS A 295 -6.98 1.54 17.61
CA LYS A 295 -6.67 0.47 18.57
C LYS A 295 -5.22 0.68 19.03
N ILE A 296 -5.05 1.29 20.19
CA ILE A 296 -3.73 1.56 20.78
C ILE A 296 -3.43 0.47 21.82
N THR A 297 -2.37 -0.30 21.59
CA THR A 297 -1.85 -1.26 22.58
C THR A 297 -0.77 -0.56 23.41
N LYS A 298 -1.00 -0.43 24.70
CA LYS A 298 0.01 0.12 25.61
C LYS A 298 1.04 -0.95 25.95
N ILE A 299 2.31 -0.68 25.64
CA ILE A 299 3.45 -1.57 25.89
C ILE A 299 4.43 -0.84 26.80
N ASP A 300 4.95 -1.53 27.81
CA ASP A 300 5.90 -0.95 28.77
C ASP A 300 7.33 -1.05 28.24
N ILE A 301 7.65 -0.13 27.32
CA ILE A 301 8.98 0.01 26.71
C ILE A 301 9.42 1.48 26.74
N PRO A 302 10.73 1.77 26.74
CA PRO A 302 11.24 3.12 26.90
C PRO A 302 11.18 4.01 25.65
N VAL A 303 10.72 3.48 24.53
CA VAL A 303 10.61 4.16 23.25
C VAL A 303 9.16 4.16 22.75
N SER A 304 8.85 4.97 21.75
CA SER A 304 7.50 5.01 21.19
C SER A 304 7.14 3.72 20.46
N TYR A 305 5.86 3.38 20.49
CA TYR A 305 5.29 2.25 19.73
C TYR A 305 4.11 2.73 18.90
N SER A 306 4.25 2.65 17.58
CA SER A 306 3.19 3.07 16.66
C SER A 306 3.42 2.50 15.26
N SER A 307 2.37 2.24 14.52
CA SER A 307 2.45 1.85 13.12
C SER A 307 3.11 2.91 12.21
N ALA A 308 3.31 4.13 12.69
CA ALA A 308 4.05 5.17 11.97
C ALA A 308 5.53 4.84 11.76
N PHE A 309 6.08 3.93 12.53
CA PHE A 309 7.49 3.50 12.40
C PHE A 309 7.64 2.25 11.52
N GLU A 310 6.54 1.69 11.01
CA GLU A 310 6.60 0.54 10.13
C GLU A 310 7.42 0.86 8.88
N GLY A 311 8.46 0.05 8.65
CA GLY A 311 9.38 0.24 7.53
C GLY A 311 10.46 1.30 7.74
N GLU A 312 10.63 1.85 8.94
CA GLU A 312 11.74 2.77 9.25
C GLU A 312 13.09 2.16 8.84
N ILE A 313 13.94 2.96 8.15
CA ILE A 313 15.25 2.52 7.69
C ILE A 313 16.35 3.13 8.56
N ILE A 314 17.04 2.30 9.35
CA ILE A 314 18.17 2.71 10.18
C ILE A 314 19.46 2.57 9.38
N ARG A 315 20.19 3.66 9.20
CA ARG A 315 21.49 3.69 8.47
C ARG A 315 22.60 3.09 9.31
N LYS A 316 23.62 2.57 8.67
CA LYS A 316 24.79 1.99 9.38
C LYS A 316 25.48 2.92 10.36
N GLY A 317 25.49 4.24 10.10
CA GLY A 317 26.09 5.23 10.99
C GLY A 317 25.31 5.42 12.30
N ASP A 318 24.02 5.16 12.26
CA ASP A 318 23.09 5.44 13.34
C ASP A 318 22.74 4.17 14.15
N MET A 319 23.17 2.99 13.69
CA MET A 319 22.87 1.74 14.37
C MET A 319 23.77 1.49 15.59
N GLN A 320 23.19 0.99 16.68
CA GLN A 320 23.86 0.41 17.82
C GLN A 320 24.31 -1.02 17.50
N ILE A 321 23.42 -1.79 16.87
CA ILE A 321 23.67 -3.18 16.50
C ILE A 321 22.99 -3.53 15.16
N GLU A 322 23.57 -4.46 14.42
CA GLU A 322 22.96 -5.11 13.28
C GLU A 322 22.88 -6.62 13.54
N ILE A 323 21.69 -7.17 13.41
CA ILE A 323 21.44 -8.59 13.34
C ILE A 323 21.22 -8.89 11.86
N ASP A 324 22.17 -9.60 11.26
CA ASP A 324 22.13 -9.94 9.84
C ASP A 324 21.84 -11.43 9.68
N GLY A 325 20.61 -11.73 9.33
CA GLY A 325 20.18 -13.09 9.07
C GLY A 325 20.44 -13.52 7.64
N SER A 326 21.63 -14.04 7.39
CA SER A 326 21.68 -15.08 6.36
C SER A 326 20.90 -16.28 6.88
N ARG A 327 20.22 -17.04 6.00
CA ARG A 327 19.36 -18.22 6.31
C ARG A 327 19.94 -19.25 7.31
N LYS A 328 21.08 -19.02 7.89
CA LYS A 328 21.77 -19.95 8.77
C LYS A 328 21.60 -19.64 10.25
N ASP A 329 21.40 -18.38 10.62
CA ASP A 329 21.69 -17.96 11.99
C ASP A 329 20.58 -17.16 12.68
N CYS A 330 19.52 -16.76 11.96
CA CYS A 330 18.38 -16.01 12.52
C CYS A 330 17.06 -16.62 12.09
N PHE A 331 16.08 -16.69 13.00
CA PHE A 331 14.75 -17.19 12.66
C PHE A 331 13.70 -16.70 13.65
N GLU A 332 12.44 -16.80 13.23
CA GLU A 332 11.24 -16.59 14.04
C GLU A 332 10.46 -17.88 14.07
N LEU A 333 10.10 -18.35 15.25
CA LEU A 333 9.34 -19.59 15.41
C LEU A 333 8.24 -19.38 16.44
N VAL A 334 7.00 -19.58 16.04
CA VAL A 334 5.86 -19.68 16.96
C VAL A 334 5.45 -21.16 17.06
N THR A 335 5.26 -21.64 18.28
CA THR A 335 4.82 -23.02 18.56
C THR A 335 3.70 -23.05 19.58
N THR A 336 2.73 -23.90 19.33
CA THR A 336 1.66 -24.24 20.28
C THR A 336 2.17 -25.25 21.28
N LYS A 337 1.90 -25.02 22.57
CA LYS A 337 2.27 -25.89 23.68
C LYS A 337 1.08 -26.14 24.59
N ASP A 338 1.21 -27.15 25.44
CA ASP A 338 0.26 -27.33 26.54
C ASP A 338 0.29 -26.16 27.53
N ALA A 339 -0.85 -25.78 28.07
CA ALA A 339 -0.95 -24.67 29.03
C ALA A 339 -0.11 -24.85 30.31
N SER A 340 0.29 -26.08 30.63
CA SER A 340 1.19 -26.41 31.74
C SER A 340 2.66 -26.15 31.40
N GLU A 341 3.02 -26.06 30.12
CA GLU A 341 4.38 -25.81 29.63
C GLU A 341 4.65 -24.33 29.38
N VAL A 342 3.61 -23.48 29.29
CA VAL A 342 3.71 -22.05 29.05
C VAL A 342 3.49 -21.27 30.33
N GLU A 343 4.51 -20.50 30.72
CA GLU A 343 4.43 -19.52 31.81
C GLU A 343 4.08 -18.14 31.22
N ASP A 344 2.86 -17.67 31.51
CA ASP A 344 2.37 -16.43 30.92
C ASP A 344 3.24 -15.23 31.29
N HIS A 345 3.56 -14.37 30.33
CA HIS A 345 4.43 -13.19 30.45
C HIS A 345 5.89 -13.53 30.81
N LYS A 346 6.35 -14.75 30.58
CA LYS A 346 7.75 -15.08 30.76
C LYS A 346 8.56 -14.62 29.54
N ILE A 347 9.47 -13.70 29.78
CA ILE A 347 10.41 -13.20 28.77
C ILE A 347 11.82 -13.55 29.19
N VAL A 348 12.54 -14.27 28.34
CA VAL A 348 13.91 -14.73 28.60
C VAL A 348 14.82 -14.26 27.46
N VAL A 349 15.91 -13.62 27.82
CA VAL A 349 17.04 -13.38 26.91
C VAL A 349 18.13 -14.39 27.24
N GLU A 350 18.46 -15.25 26.27
CA GLU A 350 19.54 -16.21 26.37
C GLU A 350 20.74 -15.71 25.55
N GLY A 351 21.86 -15.47 26.20
CA GLY A 351 23.04 -14.83 25.64
C GLY A 351 23.20 -13.39 26.14
N PRO A 352 24.11 -12.61 25.55
CA PRO A 352 24.39 -11.25 25.98
C PRO A 352 23.21 -10.30 25.71
N GLU A 353 22.95 -9.38 26.66
CA GLU A 353 22.00 -8.29 26.43
C GLU A 353 22.66 -7.19 25.58
N LEU A 354 21.86 -6.26 25.05
CA LEU A 354 22.32 -5.24 24.09
C LEU A 354 23.43 -4.32 24.65
N ASP A 355 23.44 -4.06 25.96
CA ASP A 355 24.45 -3.25 26.64
C ASP A 355 25.77 -4.01 26.95
N GLU A 356 25.78 -5.32 26.76
CA GLU A 356 26.99 -6.15 26.85
C GLU A 356 27.71 -6.29 25.49
N LEU A 357 27.13 -5.71 24.43
CA LEU A 357 27.64 -5.81 23.05
C LEU A 357 28.31 -4.51 22.63
N GLU A 358 29.40 -4.62 21.87
CA GLU A 358 30.06 -3.45 21.28
C GLU A 358 29.20 -2.79 20.21
N CYS A 359 29.23 -1.45 20.16
CA CYS A 359 28.51 -0.69 19.12
C CYS A 359 28.99 -1.09 17.71
N GLY A 360 28.06 -1.37 16.82
CA GLY A 360 28.33 -1.81 15.47
C GLY A 360 28.56 -3.32 15.32
N SER A 361 28.43 -4.10 16.40
CA SER A 361 28.50 -5.56 16.34
C SER A 361 27.46 -6.14 15.39
N LYS A 362 27.84 -7.25 14.75
CA LYS A 362 26.94 -8.15 14.04
C LYS A 362 26.80 -9.42 14.85
N ILE A 363 25.56 -9.84 15.09
CA ILE A 363 25.28 -11.01 15.92
C ILE A 363 24.01 -11.71 15.42
N SER A 364 23.93 -13.03 15.59
CA SER A 364 22.74 -13.81 15.33
C SER A 364 21.72 -13.65 16.43
N LEU A 365 20.43 -13.59 16.05
CA LEU A 365 19.32 -13.46 16.99
C LEU A 365 18.11 -14.22 16.47
N SER A 366 17.42 -14.94 17.35
CA SER A 366 16.18 -15.63 17.02
C SER A 366 15.13 -15.39 18.07
N TYR A 367 13.88 -15.42 17.61
CA TYR A 367 12.70 -15.34 18.47
C TYR A 367 12.00 -16.68 18.50
N THR A 368 11.79 -17.24 19.70
CA THR A 368 10.87 -18.36 19.90
C THR A 368 9.74 -17.90 20.78
N VAL A 369 8.52 -18.03 20.26
CA VAL A 369 7.29 -17.68 20.94
C VAL A 369 6.51 -18.96 21.16
N GLU A 370 6.22 -19.27 22.42
CA GLU A 370 5.39 -20.43 22.77
C GLU A 370 4.06 -19.91 23.30
N VAL A 371 2.99 -20.38 22.67
CA VAL A 371 1.62 -19.98 22.98
C VAL A 371 0.78 -21.17 23.44
N ALA A 372 -0.16 -20.89 24.32
CA ALA A 372 -1.14 -21.88 24.77
C ALA A 372 -2.51 -21.21 24.92
N GLY A 373 -3.55 -21.96 24.62
CA GLY A 373 -4.92 -21.52 24.80
C GLY A 373 -5.91 -22.63 24.44
N LYS A 374 -7.12 -22.55 24.96
CA LYS A 374 -8.14 -23.60 24.81
C LYS A 374 -8.53 -23.88 23.37
N ASN A 375 -8.49 -22.85 22.53
CA ASN A 375 -8.86 -22.91 21.11
C ASN A 375 -7.64 -22.80 20.20
N MET A 376 -6.43 -22.91 20.74
CA MET A 376 -5.20 -22.80 19.97
C MET A 376 -5.00 -23.99 19.06
N GLN A 377 -4.58 -23.76 17.81
CA GLN A 377 -4.34 -24.78 16.79
C GLN A 377 -2.98 -24.52 16.10
N PRO A 378 -2.26 -25.59 15.69
CA PRO A 378 -0.98 -25.44 14.99
C PRO A 378 -1.08 -24.63 13.68
N ASP A 379 -2.23 -24.60 13.03
CA ASP A 379 -2.46 -23.83 11.81
C ASP A 379 -2.45 -22.31 12.05
N PHE A 380 -2.56 -21.84 13.30
CA PHE A 380 -2.43 -20.43 13.65
C PHE A 380 -0.98 -19.98 13.80
N GLU A 381 -0.06 -20.91 14.06
CA GLU A 381 1.37 -20.58 14.28
C GLU A 381 1.99 -19.76 13.14
N PRO A 382 1.85 -20.11 11.84
CA PRO A 382 2.36 -19.31 10.74
C PRO A 382 1.71 -17.93 10.62
N VAL A 383 0.44 -17.80 11.03
CA VAL A 383 -0.26 -16.50 11.04
C VAL A 383 0.37 -15.57 12.04
N PHE A 384 0.67 -16.08 13.24
CA PHE A 384 1.35 -15.31 14.30
C PHE A 384 2.78 -14.95 13.92
N GLU A 385 3.55 -15.87 13.31
CA GLU A 385 4.90 -15.61 12.82
C GLU A 385 4.95 -14.44 11.82
N ARG A 386 4.01 -14.38 10.88
CA ARG A 386 3.94 -13.29 9.90
C ARG A 386 3.66 -11.93 10.54
N LYS A 387 3.02 -11.90 11.70
CA LYS A 387 2.75 -10.67 12.45
C LYS A 387 3.96 -10.14 13.21
N ILE A 388 4.95 -10.97 13.52
CA ILE A 388 6.16 -10.55 14.23
C ILE A 388 6.84 -9.39 13.52
N HIS A 389 7.00 -9.49 12.19
CA HIS A 389 7.58 -8.42 11.38
C HIS A 389 6.84 -7.09 11.57
N GLN A 390 5.52 -7.09 11.44
CA GLN A 390 4.68 -5.91 11.63
C GLN A 390 4.78 -5.39 13.06
N PHE A 391 4.71 -6.27 14.05
CA PHE A 391 4.77 -5.87 15.45
C PHE A 391 6.09 -5.18 15.80
N LEU A 392 7.21 -5.68 15.31
CA LEU A 392 8.52 -5.13 15.63
C LEU A 392 8.83 -3.83 14.87
N ASN A 393 8.38 -3.68 13.64
CA ASN A 393 8.56 -2.44 12.87
C ASN A 393 7.76 -1.25 13.41
N CYS A 394 6.80 -1.48 14.29
CA CYS A 394 6.08 -0.42 15.00
C CYS A 394 6.85 0.16 16.19
N VAL A 395 8.02 -0.36 16.53
CA VAL A 395 8.89 0.18 17.57
C VAL A 395 9.76 1.29 16.96
N GLU A 396 9.73 2.50 17.54
CA GLU A 396 10.64 3.58 17.14
C GLU A 396 12.08 3.09 17.30
N GLY A 397 12.91 3.35 16.28
CA GLY A 397 14.33 2.98 16.30
C GLY A 397 14.66 1.50 16.17
N LEU A 398 13.70 0.68 15.80
CA LEU A 398 13.91 -0.72 15.47
C LEU A 398 13.47 -0.98 14.02
N MET A 399 14.39 -1.42 13.18
CA MET A 399 14.11 -1.90 11.83
C MET A 399 14.12 -3.41 11.82
N HIS A 400 13.04 -4.02 11.38
CA HIS A 400 12.91 -5.45 11.17
C HIS A 400 12.54 -5.76 9.73
N THR A 401 13.34 -6.52 9.01
CA THR A 401 13.07 -6.98 7.65
C THR A 401 13.19 -8.49 7.56
N GLY A 402 12.41 -9.09 6.68
CA GLY A 402 12.34 -10.54 6.54
C GLY A 402 11.23 -11.16 7.39
N GLN A 403 11.15 -12.47 7.34
CA GLN A 403 10.18 -13.24 8.11
C GLN A 403 10.63 -14.70 8.19
N ARG A 404 10.20 -15.41 9.22
CA ARG A 404 10.45 -16.82 9.46
C ARG A 404 11.95 -17.16 9.53
N ASP A 405 12.55 -17.65 8.47
CA ASP A 405 13.93 -18.16 8.42
C ASP A 405 14.97 -17.18 7.84
N MET A 406 14.56 -15.95 7.62
CA MET A 406 15.43 -14.89 7.11
C MET A 406 14.99 -13.54 7.67
N ILE A 407 15.72 -13.06 8.65
CA ILE A 407 15.45 -11.78 9.32
C ILE A 407 16.70 -10.91 9.35
N ARG A 408 16.48 -9.60 9.25
CA ARG A 408 17.48 -8.57 9.54
C ARG A 408 16.88 -7.57 10.51
N VAL A 409 17.59 -7.27 11.58
CA VAL A 409 17.17 -6.30 12.59
C VAL A 409 18.27 -5.28 12.80
N ARG A 410 17.90 -4.01 12.90
CA ARG A 410 18.77 -2.94 13.36
C ARG A 410 18.10 -2.20 14.50
N ILE A 411 18.89 -1.86 15.52
CA ILE A 411 18.49 -1.00 16.62
C ILE A 411 19.36 0.25 16.56
N ASN A 412 18.76 1.43 16.62
CA ASN A 412 19.51 2.67 16.57
C ASN A 412 20.17 3.02 17.92
N LYS A 413 21.10 3.98 17.89
CA LYS A 413 21.82 4.44 19.08
C LYS A 413 20.94 5.25 20.02
N ALA A 414 20.04 6.07 19.48
CA ALA A 414 19.18 6.94 20.28
C ALA A 414 18.26 6.11 21.19
N ASP A 415 17.67 5.05 20.67
CA ASP A 415 16.76 4.20 21.44
C ASP A 415 17.54 3.28 22.42
N PHE A 416 18.74 2.86 22.04
CA PHE A 416 19.64 2.20 22.97
C PHE A 416 19.97 3.12 24.18
N GLU A 417 20.28 4.40 23.94
CA GLU A 417 20.55 5.40 24.97
C GLU A 417 19.29 5.73 25.80
N ALA A 418 18.10 5.68 25.19
CA ALA A 418 16.82 5.79 25.88
C ALA A 418 16.49 4.57 26.77
N GLY A 419 17.31 3.52 26.70
CA GLY A 419 17.16 2.34 27.54
C GLY A 419 16.53 1.13 26.86
N PHE A 420 16.32 1.15 25.54
CA PHE A 420 15.80 -0.02 24.82
C PHE A 420 16.80 -1.19 24.88
N ARG A 421 16.28 -2.41 25.09
CA ARG A 421 17.07 -3.65 25.24
C ARG A 421 16.36 -4.80 24.54
N PHE A 422 17.04 -5.94 24.31
CA PHE A 422 16.43 -7.12 23.68
C PHE A 422 15.18 -7.62 24.41
N ARG A 423 15.18 -7.55 25.75
CA ARG A 423 13.99 -7.94 26.52
C ARG A 423 12.75 -7.16 26.13
N HIS A 424 12.87 -5.90 25.69
CA HIS A 424 11.73 -5.08 25.25
C HIS A 424 11.13 -5.56 23.92
N ILE A 425 11.92 -6.23 23.07
CA ILE A 425 11.38 -6.98 21.92
C ILE A 425 10.42 -8.05 22.43
N GLY A 426 10.77 -8.76 23.48
CA GLY A 426 9.90 -9.74 24.12
C GLY A 426 8.61 -9.15 24.66
N GLU A 427 8.67 -7.95 25.30
CA GLU A 427 7.49 -7.23 25.77
C GLU A 427 6.54 -6.85 24.60
N VAL A 428 7.11 -6.39 23.48
CA VAL A 428 6.32 -6.08 22.28
C VAL A 428 5.62 -7.33 21.74
N LEU A 429 6.36 -8.42 21.56
CA LEU A 429 5.81 -9.67 21.04
C LEU A 429 4.72 -10.22 21.96
N TYR A 430 4.97 -10.25 23.26
CA TYR A 430 3.98 -10.67 24.26
C TYR A 430 2.70 -9.83 24.17
N ALA A 431 2.84 -8.50 24.30
CA ALA A 431 1.71 -7.59 24.35
C ALA A 431 0.87 -7.65 23.07
N LYS A 432 1.54 -7.70 21.91
CA LYS A 432 0.85 -7.73 20.62
C LYS A 432 0.19 -9.07 20.33
N ILE A 433 0.84 -10.19 20.59
CA ILE A 433 0.24 -11.52 20.41
C ILE A 433 -0.98 -11.67 21.33
N LYS A 434 -0.88 -11.25 22.58
CA LYS A 434 -2.01 -11.29 23.53
C LYS A 434 -3.16 -10.38 23.12
N SER A 435 -2.89 -9.20 22.57
CA SER A 435 -3.93 -8.22 22.19
C SER A 435 -4.57 -8.49 20.84
N GLU A 436 -3.80 -9.01 19.89
CA GLU A 436 -4.32 -9.31 18.54
C GLU A 436 -5.03 -10.67 18.47
N PHE A 437 -4.63 -11.62 19.32
CA PHE A 437 -5.13 -13.00 19.32
C PHE A 437 -5.74 -13.41 20.67
N ASP A 438 -6.38 -12.48 21.36
CA ASP A 438 -6.97 -12.66 22.69
C ASP A 438 -8.05 -13.74 22.75
N THR A 439 -8.67 -14.08 21.62
CA THR A 439 -9.70 -15.14 21.52
C THR A 439 -9.12 -16.54 21.59
N VAL A 440 -7.83 -16.72 21.28
CA VAL A 440 -7.19 -18.05 21.20
C VAL A 440 -5.94 -18.18 22.06
N VAL A 441 -5.28 -17.09 22.41
CA VAL A 441 -4.04 -17.09 23.22
C VAL A 441 -4.36 -16.75 24.66
N ASP A 442 -4.40 -17.75 25.53
CA ASP A 442 -4.55 -17.60 26.97
C ASP A 442 -3.21 -17.27 27.64
N LYS A 443 -2.11 -17.90 27.18
CA LYS A 443 -0.76 -17.73 27.70
C LYS A 443 0.24 -17.57 26.56
N CYS A 444 1.25 -16.74 26.78
CA CYS A 444 2.34 -16.52 25.85
C CYS A 444 3.65 -16.33 26.62
N GLN A 445 4.69 -17.04 26.19
CA GLN A 445 6.05 -16.79 26.64
C GLN A 445 6.97 -16.56 25.45
N VAL A 446 7.99 -15.71 25.65
CA VAL A 446 8.92 -15.30 24.60
C VAL A 446 10.35 -15.56 25.07
N LYS A 447 11.12 -16.21 24.21
CA LYS A 447 12.54 -16.40 24.39
C LYS A 447 13.29 -15.79 23.23
N ILE A 448 14.23 -14.91 23.54
CA ILE A 448 15.13 -14.27 22.59
C ILE A 448 16.49 -14.92 22.78
N VAL A 449 17.04 -15.48 21.72
CA VAL A 449 18.33 -16.18 21.75
C VAL A 449 19.34 -15.35 20.97
N VAL A 450 20.40 -14.94 21.66
CA VAL A 450 21.43 -14.04 21.15
C VAL A 450 22.77 -14.76 21.07
N GLY A 451 23.39 -14.74 19.89
CA GLY A 451 24.69 -15.37 19.64
C GLY A 451 24.63 -16.57 18.70
N ASP A 452 25.74 -16.83 18.02
CA ASP A 452 25.80 -17.79 16.91
C ASP A 452 25.62 -19.25 17.37
N GLU A 453 26.32 -19.67 18.42
CA GLU A 453 26.26 -21.06 18.88
C GLU A 453 24.86 -21.48 19.38
N PRO A 454 24.18 -20.73 20.27
CA PRO A 454 22.85 -21.11 20.72
C PRO A 454 21.80 -21.06 19.60
N ASN A 455 21.92 -20.14 18.65
CA ASN A 455 21.02 -20.07 17.51
C ASN A 455 21.21 -21.27 16.57
N ALA A 456 22.45 -21.67 16.28
CA ALA A 456 22.74 -22.84 15.46
C ALA A 456 22.14 -24.13 16.05
N ALA A 457 22.15 -24.28 17.37
CA ALA A 457 21.58 -25.44 18.06
C ALA A 457 20.07 -25.57 17.86
N LEU A 458 19.35 -24.42 17.88
CA LEU A 458 17.90 -24.37 17.71
C LEU A 458 17.46 -24.42 16.26
N ARG A 459 18.29 -24.03 15.33
CA ARG A 459 18.00 -23.89 13.91
C ARG A 459 17.49 -25.17 13.26
N LYS A 460 18.11 -26.31 13.62
CA LYS A 460 17.69 -27.60 13.09
C LYS A 460 16.24 -27.88 13.38
N HIS A 461 15.81 -27.64 14.62
CA HIS A 461 14.41 -27.83 15.02
C HIS A 461 13.47 -26.86 14.26
N ALA A 462 13.83 -25.60 14.15
CA ALA A 462 13.04 -24.62 13.42
C ALA A 462 12.84 -25.03 11.96
N ASN A 463 13.93 -25.45 11.28
CA ASN A 463 13.86 -25.93 9.90
C ASN A 463 12.95 -27.15 9.74
N GLU A 464 13.03 -28.13 10.67
CA GLU A 464 12.13 -29.30 10.63
C GLU A 464 10.64 -28.91 10.76
N VAL A 465 10.33 -27.86 11.53
CA VAL A 465 8.96 -27.33 11.65
C VAL A 465 8.55 -26.62 10.35
N PHE A 466 9.41 -25.78 9.81
CA PHE A 466 9.14 -25.06 8.57
C PHE A 466 8.97 -25.99 7.37
N ASP A 467 9.85 -26.99 7.22
CA ASP A 467 9.77 -27.98 6.14
C ASP A 467 8.43 -28.75 6.16
N LYS A 468 7.98 -29.15 7.34
CA LYS A 468 6.67 -29.82 7.49
C LYS A 468 5.49 -28.93 7.10
N ARG A 469 5.55 -27.63 7.40
CA ARG A 469 4.50 -26.70 7.00
C ARG A 469 4.51 -26.45 5.49
N ASP A 470 5.70 -26.28 4.91
CA ASP A 470 5.87 -26.06 3.47
C ASP A 470 5.44 -27.26 2.64
N GLU A 471 5.71 -28.47 3.13
CA GLU A 471 5.28 -29.70 2.46
C GLU A 471 3.76 -29.78 2.34
N ARG A 472 3.03 -29.33 3.37
CA ARG A 472 1.57 -29.27 3.33
C ARG A 472 1.06 -28.34 2.22
N LEU A 473 1.68 -27.17 2.04
CA LEU A 473 1.28 -26.22 0.99
C LEU A 473 1.59 -26.75 -0.41
N LYS A 474 2.77 -27.37 -0.60
CA LYS A 474 3.18 -27.90 -1.90
C LYS A 474 2.31 -29.03 -2.42
N SER A 475 1.73 -29.84 -1.53
CA SER A 475 0.89 -30.98 -1.89
C SER A 475 -0.58 -30.62 -2.09
N MET A 476 -0.99 -29.38 -1.84
CA MET A 476 -2.40 -28.96 -1.95
C MET A 476 -2.75 -28.54 -3.37
N THR A 477 -3.88 -29.02 -3.84
CA THR A 477 -4.52 -28.61 -5.09
C THR A 477 -5.93 -28.12 -4.84
N ASP A 478 -6.53 -27.45 -5.79
CA ASP A 478 -7.92 -26.98 -5.69
C ASP A 478 -8.90 -28.13 -5.48
N GLU A 479 -8.59 -29.35 -5.98
CA GLU A 479 -9.37 -30.55 -5.79
C GLU A 479 -9.20 -31.16 -4.38
N SER A 480 -8.05 -30.91 -3.73
CA SER A 480 -7.72 -31.52 -2.43
C SER A 480 -8.46 -30.92 -1.24
N VAL A 481 -9.13 -29.79 -1.44
CA VAL A 481 -9.82 -29.05 -0.37
C VAL A 481 -11.34 -29.08 -0.54
N PRO A 482 -12.11 -29.09 0.55
CA PRO A 482 -13.57 -29.12 0.47
C PRO A 482 -14.20 -27.76 0.13
N VAL A 483 -13.52 -26.67 0.46
CA VAL A 483 -14.00 -25.29 0.30
C VAL A 483 -12.89 -24.35 -0.16
N PHE A 484 -13.26 -23.24 -0.76
CA PHE A 484 -12.41 -22.06 -0.98
C PHE A 484 -12.68 -21.02 0.11
N TYR A 485 -11.95 -19.90 0.05
CA TYR A 485 -12.20 -18.75 0.93
C TYR A 485 -12.29 -17.46 0.11
N SER A 486 -13.17 -16.55 0.53
CA SER A 486 -13.11 -15.18 0.07
C SER A 486 -12.06 -14.39 0.86
N CYS A 487 -11.59 -13.27 0.30
CA CYS A 487 -10.85 -12.26 1.03
C CYS A 487 -11.32 -10.88 0.58
N ILE A 488 -11.83 -10.08 1.50
CA ILE A 488 -12.36 -8.74 1.27
C ILE A 488 -11.55 -7.63 1.93
N MET A 489 -10.32 -7.90 2.37
CA MET A 489 -9.47 -6.93 3.05
C MET A 489 -9.26 -5.65 2.25
N CYS A 490 -9.28 -5.73 0.92
CA CYS A 490 -9.06 -4.59 0.03
C CYS A 490 -10.29 -3.69 -0.18
N GLN A 491 -11.45 -4.02 0.38
CA GLN A 491 -12.69 -3.25 0.17
C GLN A 491 -12.67 -1.85 0.79
N ALA A 492 -11.70 -1.55 1.64
CA ALA A 492 -11.47 -0.18 2.11
C ALA A 492 -11.18 0.80 0.96
N PHE A 493 -10.49 0.32 -0.11
CA PHE A 493 -10.19 1.10 -1.31
C PHE A 493 -11.09 0.76 -2.48
N SER A 494 -11.29 -0.52 -2.74
CA SER A 494 -12.09 -1.03 -3.85
C SER A 494 -13.32 -1.77 -3.28
N PRO A 495 -14.42 -1.07 -3.01
CA PRO A 495 -15.57 -1.62 -2.25
C PRO A 495 -16.20 -2.86 -2.88
N SER A 496 -16.08 -3.04 -4.19
CA SER A 496 -16.62 -4.19 -4.93
C SER A 496 -15.62 -5.32 -5.14
N HIS A 497 -14.34 -5.15 -4.73
CA HIS A 497 -13.33 -6.19 -4.96
C HIS A 497 -13.47 -7.35 -3.98
N VAL A 498 -13.48 -8.57 -4.52
CA VAL A 498 -13.47 -9.83 -3.77
C VAL A 498 -12.41 -10.75 -4.36
N CYS A 499 -11.44 -11.19 -3.57
CA CYS A 499 -10.58 -12.31 -3.93
C CYS A 499 -11.25 -13.63 -3.57
N ILE A 500 -11.16 -14.61 -4.45
CA ILE A 500 -11.39 -16.03 -4.12
C ILE A 500 -10.02 -16.70 -4.00
N VAL A 501 -9.74 -17.23 -2.81
CA VAL A 501 -8.46 -17.82 -2.44
C VAL A 501 -8.59 -19.33 -2.47
N THR A 502 -7.80 -19.99 -3.31
CA THR A 502 -7.71 -21.44 -3.45
C THR A 502 -6.29 -21.92 -3.15
N PRO A 503 -6.03 -23.23 -2.98
CA PRO A 503 -4.68 -23.75 -2.83
C PRO A 503 -3.71 -23.34 -3.95
N GLU A 504 -4.17 -23.33 -5.20
CA GLU A 504 -3.35 -23.00 -6.37
C GLU A 504 -3.40 -21.50 -6.73
N ARG A 505 -4.38 -20.78 -6.21
CA ARG A 505 -4.56 -19.34 -6.44
C ARG A 505 -4.64 -18.58 -5.12
N LEU A 506 -3.52 -18.01 -4.72
CA LEU A 506 -3.42 -17.13 -3.55
C LEU A 506 -4.22 -15.83 -3.77
N GLY A 507 -4.44 -15.09 -2.71
CA GLY A 507 -4.87 -13.71 -2.81
C GLY A 507 -3.94 -12.92 -3.75
N LEU A 508 -4.48 -11.96 -4.51
CA LEU A 508 -3.74 -11.22 -5.55
C LEU A 508 -2.50 -10.48 -5.02
N CYS A 509 -2.54 -10.08 -3.74
CA CYS A 509 -1.42 -9.44 -3.04
C CYS A 509 -0.23 -10.37 -2.76
N GLY A 510 -0.40 -11.69 -2.95
CA GLY A 510 0.61 -12.71 -2.61
C GLY A 510 0.73 -13.03 -1.11
N ALA A 511 -0.01 -12.32 -0.25
CA ALA A 511 0.12 -12.42 1.21
C ALA A 511 -0.84 -13.43 1.85
N VAL A 512 -1.93 -13.81 1.20
CA VAL A 512 -2.98 -14.67 1.76
C VAL A 512 -3.03 -15.99 0.98
N SER A 513 -2.50 -17.05 1.57
CA SER A 513 -2.68 -18.41 1.05
C SER A 513 -4.01 -19.02 1.52
N TRP A 514 -4.38 -20.17 0.97
CA TRP A 514 -5.58 -20.89 1.41
C TRP A 514 -5.53 -21.26 2.90
N LEU A 515 -4.37 -21.69 3.41
CA LEU A 515 -4.18 -21.97 4.83
C LEU A 515 -4.30 -20.72 5.69
N ASP A 516 -3.81 -19.58 5.19
CA ASP A 516 -3.93 -18.30 5.88
C ASP A 516 -5.38 -17.82 5.94
N ALA A 517 -6.11 -17.96 4.83
CA ALA A 517 -7.52 -17.60 4.76
C ALA A 517 -8.37 -18.50 5.69
N LYS A 518 -8.08 -19.81 5.70
CA LYS A 518 -8.68 -20.76 6.63
C LYS A 518 -8.43 -20.36 8.09
N ALA A 519 -7.17 -20.15 8.44
CA ALA A 519 -6.78 -19.77 9.80
C ALA A 519 -7.37 -18.41 10.21
N THR A 520 -7.42 -17.47 9.29
CA THR A 520 -8.05 -16.15 9.52
C THR A 520 -9.56 -16.29 9.78
N ASN A 521 -10.26 -17.11 9.01
CA ASN A 521 -11.68 -17.37 9.21
C ASN A 521 -11.95 -18.07 10.56
N GLU A 522 -11.12 -19.02 10.96
CA GLU A 522 -11.24 -19.71 12.25
C GLU A 522 -10.96 -18.75 13.43
N LEU A 523 -10.02 -17.81 13.28
CA LEU A 523 -9.71 -16.80 14.29
C LEU A 523 -10.80 -15.72 14.38
N ASP A 524 -11.35 -15.32 13.24
CA ASP A 524 -12.41 -14.31 13.14
C ASP A 524 -13.45 -14.74 12.09
N PRO A 525 -14.49 -15.49 12.52
CA PRO A 525 -15.54 -15.96 11.61
C PRO A 525 -16.38 -14.84 10.96
N GLN A 526 -16.30 -13.62 11.47
CA GLN A 526 -16.93 -12.42 10.88
C GLN A 526 -15.90 -11.53 10.17
N GLY A 527 -14.66 -11.99 10.10
CA GLY A 527 -13.54 -11.27 9.52
C GLY A 527 -13.53 -11.27 7.98
N PRO A 528 -12.41 -10.82 7.40
CA PRO A 528 -12.34 -10.59 5.96
C PRO A 528 -12.28 -11.87 5.11
N CYS A 529 -12.03 -13.03 5.71
CA CYS A 529 -11.96 -14.31 4.99
C CYS A 529 -13.16 -15.17 5.36
N GLN A 530 -14.03 -15.45 4.38
CA GLN A 530 -15.25 -16.24 4.57
C GLN A 530 -15.19 -17.53 3.77
N VAL A 531 -15.85 -18.58 4.27
CA VAL A 531 -15.94 -19.88 3.58
C VAL A 531 -16.77 -19.74 2.31
N VAL A 532 -16.24 -20.27 1.21
CA VAL A 532 -16.92 -20.36 -0.09
C VAL A 532 -16.97 -21.82 -0.49
N THR A 533 -18.18 -22.39 -0.61
CA THR A 533 -18.36 -23.76 -1.12
C THR A 533 -18.02 -23.84 -2.60
N LYS A 534 -17.79 -25.06 -3.12
CA LYS A 534 -17.44 -25.30 -4.53
C LYS A 534 -18.14 -26.53 -5.09
N GLU A 535 -19.31 -26.86 -4.56
CA GLU A 535 -20.02 -28.07 -4.89
C GLU A 535 -20.67 -28.02 -6.28
N ARG A 536 -21.12 -26.83 -6.71
CA ARG A 536 -21.84 -26.62 -7.97
C ARG A 536 -20.91 -26.11 -9.08
N CYS A 537 -20.07 -26.99 -9.59
CA CYS A 537 -19.20 -26.69 -10.72
C CYS A 537 -20.01 -26.51 -12.02
N VAL A 538 -19.90 -25.37 -12.67
CA VAL A 538 -20.55 -25.04 -13.94
C VAL A 538 -19.64 -25.40 -15.13
N ASP A 539 -18.37 -24.99 -15.06
CA ASP A 539 -17.36 -25.29 -16.09
C ASP A 539 -15.98 -25.47 -15.45
N GLU A 540 -15.48 -26.71 -15.51
CA GLU A 540 -14.14 -27.05 -14.97
C GLU A 540 -12.99 -26.39 -15.74
N ARG A 541 -13.19 -26.07 -17.04
CA ARG A 541 -12.16 -25.45 -17.88
C ARG A 541 -11.87 -24.02 -17.42
N THR A 542 -12.91 -23.25 -17.20
CA THR A 542 -12.81 -21.87 -16.75
C THR A 542 -12.71 -21.72 -15.24
N GLY A 543 -13.03 -22.80 -14.49
CA GLY A 543 -13.13 -22.74 -13.03
C GLY A 543 -14.31 -21.93 -12.53
N ARG A 544 -15.47 -22.07 -13.20
CA ARG A 544 -16.70 -21.41 -12.82
C ARG A 544 -17.52 -22.31 -11.90
N TYR A 545 -17.96 -21.75 -10.77
CA TYR A 545 -18.78 -22.39 -9.76
C TYR A 545 -19.96 -21.48 -9.39
N GLU A 546 -21.19 -21.99 -9.32
CA GLU A 546 -22.34 -21.19 -8.85
C GLU A 546 -22.14 -20.69 -7.41
N ASP A 547 -21.52 -21.50 -6.55
CA ASP A 547 -21.23 -21.11 -5.17
C ASP A 547 -20.25 -19.93 -5.09
N VAL A 548 -19.28 -19.87 -6.00
CA VAL A 548 -18.34 -18.74 -6.13
C VAL A 548 -19.06 -17.51 -6.65
N ASP A 549 -19.93 -17.66 -7.65
CA ASP A 549 -20.74 -16.57 -8.20
C ASP A 549 -21.63 -15.94 -7.11
N GLU A 550 -22.31 -16.77 -6.29
CA GLU A 550 -23.13 -16.30 -5.16
C GLU A 550 -22.29 -15.52 -4.13
N ALA A 551 -21.13 -16.06 -3.74
CA ALA A 551 -20.24 -15.40 -2.78
C ALA A 551 -19.67 -14.08 -3.34
N VAL A 552 -19.30 -14.05 -4.61
CA VAL A 552 -18.79 -12.86 -5.28
C VAL A 552 -19.90 -11.80 -5.40
N ALA A 553 -21.12 -12.18 -5.76
CA ALA A 553 -22.25 -11.25 -5.82
C ALA A 553 -22.58 -10.67 -4.46
N GLU A 554 -22.58 -11.48 -3.40
CA GLU A 554 -22.83 -11.06 -2.03
C GLU A 554 -21.75 -10.06 -1.56
N TYR A 555 -20.46 -10.45 -1.65
CA TYR A 555 -19.38 -9.66 -1.06
C TYR A 555 -18.97 -8.47 -1.94
N SER A 556 -19.29 -8.46 -3.23
CA SER A 556 -19.13 -7.29 -4.09
C SER A 556 -20.33 -6.31 -4.01
N HIS A 557 -21.31 -6.61 -3.16
CA HIS A 557 -22.56 -5.84 -3.04
C HIS A 557 -23.34 -5.76 -4.36
N GLY A 558 -23.31 -6.84 -5.14
CA GLY A 558 -24.00 -6.94 -6.43
C GLY A 558 -23.29 -6.26 -7.60
N ALA A 559 -22.05 -5.82 -7.43
CA ALA A 559 -21.27 -5.23 -8.52
C ALA A 559 -20.75 -6.28 -9.51
N LEU A 560 -20.64 -7.53 -9.08
CA LEU A 560 -20.20 -8.67 -9.87
C LEU A 560 -21.26 -9.77 -9.80
N GLU A 561 -21.54 -10.38 -10.94
CA GLU A 561 -22.47 -11.51 -11.02
C GLU A 561 -21.74 -12.85 -11.13
N HIS A 562 -20.64 -12.88 -11.88
CA HIS A 562 -19.87 -14.09 -12.19
C HIS A 562 -18.36 -13.84 -12.12
N VAL A 563 -17.62 -14.87 -11.73
CA VAL A 563 -16.15 -14.90 -11.77
C VAL A 563 -15.68 -16.27 -12.17
N THR A 564 -14.70 -16.35 -13.06
CA THR A 564 -13.96 -17.57 -13.36
C THR A 564 -12.58 -17.54 -12.69
N LEU A 565 -12.14 -18.68 -12.20
CA LEU A 565 -10.87 -18.80 -11.49
C LEU A 565 -9.67 -19.03 -12.43
N TYR A 566 -9.90 -19.59 -13.63
CA TYR A 566 -8.86 -20.07 -14.54
C TYR A 566 -8.97 -19.50 -15.95
N SER A 567 -9.74 -18.43 -16.16
CA SER A 567 -9.84 -17.74 -17.44
C SER A 567 -9.41 -16.29 -17.33
N LEU A 568 -8.76 -15.81 -18.39
CA LEU A 568 -8.41 -14.42 -18.60
C LEU A 568 -9.45 -13.67 -19.45
N LEU A 569 -10.26 -14.42 -20.23
CA LEU A 569 -11.22 -13.84 -21.19
C LEU A 569 -12.66 -13.93 -20.68
N GLU A 570 -13.04 -15.03 -20.04
CA GLU A 570 -14.40 -15.26 -19.57
C GLU A 570 -14.53 -14.83 -18.11
N ASP A 571 -15.20 -13.72 -17.81
CA ASP A 571 -15.45 -13.18 -16.48
C ASP A 571 -14.21 -13.23 -15.54
N PRO A 572 -13.07 -12.62 -15.97
CA PRO A 572 -11.83 -12.71 -15.20
C PRO A 572 -11.99 -12.12 -13.79
N MET A 573 -11.19 -12.59 -12.85
CA MET A 573 -11.16 -12.05 -11.50
C MET A 573 -10.84 -10.55 -11.52
N THR A 574 -11.57 -9.79 -10.73
CA THR A 574 -11.33 -8.35 -10.54
C THR A 574 -10.08 -8.07 -9.71
N SER A 575 -9.67 -6.82 -9.67
CA SER A 575 -8.50 -6.37 -8.92
C SER A 575 -8.76 -5.07 -8.18
N CYS A 576 -8.19 -4.95 -6.99
CA CYS A 576 -8.10 -3.68 -6.28
C CYS A 576 -6.90 -2.82 -6.70
N GLY A 577 -5.99 -3.36 -7.53
CA GLY A 577 -4.71 -2.75 -7.86
C GLY A 577 -3.53 -3.19 -6.97
N CYS A 578 -3.79 -3.80 -5.82
CA CYS A 578 -2.77 -4.35 -4.90
C CYS A 578 -2.41 -5.79 -5.26
N PHE A 579 -1.89 -6.03 -6.46
CA PHE A 579 -1.45 -7.34 -6.90
C PHE A 579 0.07 -7.40 -7.11
N GLU A 580 0.64 -8.58 -7.04
CA GLU A 580 2.07 -8.77 -7.29
C GLU A 580 2.40 -8.70 -8.77
N CYS A 581 1.55 -9.30 -9.61
CA CYS A 581 1.73 -9.40 -11.04
C CYS A 581 0.43 -9.06 -11.77
N ILE A 582 0.58 -8.68 -13.03
CA ILE A 582 -0.53 -8.52 -13.96
C ILE A 582 -0.19 -9.20 -15.28
N CYS A 583 -1.16 -9.91 -15.84
CA CYS A 583 -1.07 -10.49 -17.16
C CYS A 583 -1.94 -9.73 -18.18
N GLY A 584 -1.51 -9.78 -19.44
CA GLY A 584 -2.24 -9.28 -20.59
C GLY A 584 -1.98 -10.13 -21.82
N ILE A 585 -2.92 -10.14 -22.78
CA ILE A 585 -2.75 -10.87 -24.03
C ILE A 585 -2.02 -10.00 -25.04
N GLU A 586 -0.94 -10.53 -25.61
CA GLU A 586 -0.20 -9.90 -26.71
C GLU A 586 -0.85 -10.32 -28.04
N PRO A 587 -1.38 -9.35 -28.83
CA PRO A 587 -2.22 -9.67 -29.97
C PRO A 587 -1.52 -10.37 -31.14
N CYS A 588 -0.19 -10.17 -31.35
CA CYS A 588 0.53 -10.73 -32.49
C CYS A 588 0.83 -12.22 -32.30
N SER A 589 1.21 -12.63 -31.10
CA SER A 589 1.49 -14.03 -30.75
C SER A 589 0.28 -14.75 -30.16
N MET A 590 -0.75 -14.03 -29.75
CA MET A 590 -1.84 -14.52 -28.90
C MET A 590 -1.31 -15.18 -27.62
N GLY A 591 -0.15 -14.72 -27.16
CA GLY A 591 0.51 -15.18 -25.96
C GLY A 591 0.21 -14.29 -24.76
N VAL A 592 0.52 -14.80 -23.60
CA VAL A 592 0.34 -14.07 -22.34
C VAL A 592 1.64 -13.42 -21.92
N VAL A 593 1.62 -12.11 -21.75
CA VAL A 593 2.70 -11.29 -21.20
C VAL A 593 2.38 -11.01 -19.73
N ILE A 594 3.33 -11.24 -18.83
CA ILE A 594 3.18 -10.94 -17.41
C ILE A 594 4.28 -9.98 -16.97
N THR A 595 3.91 -8.99 -16.18
CA THR A 595 4.86 -8.13 -15.48
C THR A 595 4.54 -8.07 -13.98
N CYS A 596 5.49 -7.61 -13.18
CA CYS A 596 5.34 -7.49 -11.73
C CYS A 596 5.62 -6.05 -11.27
N ARG A 597 5.16 -5.74 -10.07
CA ARG A 597 5.31 -4.38 -9.49
C ARG A 597 6.75 -3.92 -9.30
N GLU A 598 7.69 -4.85 -9.24
CA GLU A 598 9.12 -4.55 -9.12
C GLU A 598 9.77 -4.18 -10.45
N TYR A 599 9.12 -4.50 -11.58
CA TYR A 599 9.62 -4.20 -12.92
C TYR A 599 9.10 -2.85 -13.42
N ALA A 600 10.01 -1.90 -13.60
CA ALA A 600 9.67 -0.54 -14.03
C ALA A 600 9.74 -0.32 -15.56
N GLY A 601 10.19 -1.34 -16.33
CA GLY A 601 10.37 -1.26 -17.78
C GLY A 601 9.09 -1.40 -18.57
N MET A 602 9.20 -1.20 -19.89
CA MET A 602 8.14 -1.43 -20.87
C MET A 602 7.99 -2.92 -21.15
N THR A 603 6.74 -3.39 -21.22
CA THR A 603 6.42 -4.76 -21.65
C THR A 603 6.19 -4.84 -23.17
N PRO A 604 6.18 -6.03 -23.77
CA PRO A 604 5.79 -6.21 -25.18
C PRO A 604 4.36 -5.77 -25.54
N LEU A 605 3.53 -5.46 -24.55
CA LEU A 605 2.23 -4.81 -24.76
C LEU A 605 2.34 -3.30 -25.00
N GLY A 606 3.53 -2.72 -24.98
CA GLY A 606 3.74 -1.27 -25.03
C GLY A 606 3.23 -0.53 -23.79
N MET A 607 3.13 -1.24 -22.66
CA MET A 607 2.60 -0.74 -21.39
C MET A 607 3.57 -1.05 -20.25
N THR A 608 3.68 -0.14 -19.31
CA THR A 608 4.33 -0.37 -18.01
C THR A 608 3.41 -1.15 -17.08
N PHE A 609 3.95 -1.64 -15.97
CA PHE A 609 3.13 -2.26 -14.91
C PHE A 609 1.98 -1.35 -14.45
N SER A 610 2.24 -0.06 -14.24
CA SER A 610 1.23 0.89 -13.77
C SER A 610 0.12 1.11 -14.80
N GLU A 611 0.46 1.18 -16.08
CA GLU A 611 -0.53 1.31 -17.14
C GLU A 611 -1.40 0.05 -17.29
N MET A 612 -0.79 -1.14 -17.25
CA MET A 612 -1.54 -2.40 -17.23
C MET A 612 -2.43 -2.48 -15.99
N ALA A 613 -1.92 -2.08 -14.82
CA ALA A 613 -2.69 -2.06 -13.57
C ALA A 613 -3.93 -1.17 -13.65
N SER A 614 -3.85 -0.07 -14.39
CA SER A 614 -4.99 0.83 -14.59
C SER A 614 -6.12 0.20 -15.42
N MET A 615 -5.82 -0.86 -16.18
CA MET A 615 -6.83 -1.57 -16.98
C MET A 615 -7.76 -2.44 -16.13
N THR A 616 -7.31 -2.88 -14.96
CA THR A 616 -8.05 -3.87 -14.13
C THR A 616 -8.45 -3.34 -12.76
N GLY A 617 -8.14 -2.09 -12.45
CA GLY A 617 -8.44 -1.50 -11.14
C GLY A 617 -9.95 -1.33 -10.90
N GLY A 618 -10.35 -1.28 -9.63
CA GLY A 618 -11.69 -0.86 -9.24
C GLY A 618 -12.75 -1.92 -9.11
N GLY A 619 -12.37 -3.18 -9.10
CA GLY A 619 -13.35 -4.25 -9.06
C GLY A 619 -14.11 -4.39 -10.39
N VAL A 620 -13.51 -3.97 -11.49
CA VAL A 620 -14.04 -4.14 -12.85
C VAL A 620 -13.42 -5.37 -13.48
N GLN A 621 -14.24 -6.17 -14.14
CA GLN A 621 -13.79 -7.29 -14.98
C GLN A 621 -13.32 -6.74 -16.33
N THR A 622 -12.09 -7.03 -16.73
CA THR A 622 -11.50 -6.57 -17.98
C THR A 622 -10.96 -7.78 -18.75
N PRO A 623 -11.75 -8.36 -19.68
CA PRO A 623 -11.27 -9.45 -20.51
C PRO A 623 -9.92 -9.12 -21.18
N GLY A 624 -8.99 -10.06 -21.11
CA GLY A 624 -7.63 -9.88 -21.63
C GLY A 624 -6.62 -9.31 -20.63
N PHE A 625 -7.05 -8.83 -19.45
CA PHE A 625 -6.17 -8.36 -18.39
C PHE A 625 -6.61 -8.92 -17.02
N MET A 626 -5.65 -9.36 -16.21
CA MET A 626 -5.95 -9.85 -14.87
C MET A 626 -4.76 -9.68 -13.93
N GLY A 627 -5.00 -9.08 -12.75
CA GLY A 627 -4.04 -9.08 -11.64
C GLY A 627 -4.00 -10.44 -10.94
N HIS A 628 -2.81 -10.85 -10.47
CA HIS A 628 -2.64 -12.12 -9.74
C HIS A 628 -1.36 -12.14 -8.88
N GLY A 629 -1.23 -13.16 -8.00
CA GLY A 629 -0.02 -13.43 -7.24
C GLY A 629 1.03 -14.18 -8.07
N LYS A 630 2.31 -14.06 -7.70
CA LYS A 630 3.44 -14.75 -8.37
C LYS A 630 3.29 -16.28 -8.37
N HIS A 631 2.75 -16.83 -7.29
CA HIS A 631 2.56 -18.29 -7.16
C HIS A 631 1.65 -18.88 -8.24
N TYR A 632 0.63 -18.13 -8.68
CA TYR A 632 -0.32 -18.60 -9.68
C TYR A 632 0.31 -18.87 -11.05
N ILE A 633 1.38 -18.14 -11.44
CA ILE A 633 2.00 -18.24 -12.77
C ILE A 633 2.45 -19.67 -13.10
N ALA A 634 2.99 -20.40 -12.11
CA ALA A 634 3.50 -21.74 -12.30
C ALA A 634 2.54 -22.83 -11.75
N SER A 635 1.27 -22.50 -11.51
CA SER A 635 0.28 -23.48 -11.05
C SER A 635 -0.27 -24.30 -12.22
N HIS A 636 -0.83 -25.50 -11.93
CA HIS A 636 -1.51 -26.32 -12.92
C HIS A 636 -2.81 -25.68 -13.44
N LYS A 637 -3.34 -24.72 -12.71
CA LYS A 637 -4.58 -24.01 -13.04
C LYS A 637 -4.34 -22.67 -13.75
N PHE A 638 -3.08 -22.24 -13.88
CA PHE A 638 -2.76 -20.97 -14.54
C PHE A 638 -3.41 -20.88 -15.93
N LEU A 639 -4.37 -19.96 -16.08
CA LEU A 639 -5.09 -19.69 -17.31
C LEU A 639 -5.47 -20.97 -18.11
N LYS A 640 -5.97 -21.98 -17.38
CA LYS A 640 -6.32 -23.30 -17.95
C LYS A 640 -7.25 -23.18 -19.15
N ALA A 641 -8.16 -22.22 -19.13
CA ALA A 641 -9.11 -21.97 -20.20
C ALA A 641 -8.45 -21.53 -21.53
N GLU A 642 -7.36 -20.77 -21.44
CA GLU A 642 -6.60 -20.24 -22.58
C GLU A 642 -5.42 -21.12 -23.00
N GLY A 643 -5.15 -22.23 -22.33
CA GLY A 643 -4.07 -23.17 -22.66
C GLY A 643 -2.90 -23.16 -21.67
N GLY A 644 -3.08 -22.56 -20.50
CA GLY A 644 -2.18 -22.68 -19.38
C GLY A 644 -0.81 -22.03 -19.57
N VAL A 645 0.19 -22.56 -18.87
CA VAL A 645 1.57 -22.05 -18.92
C VAL A 645 2.17 -22.08 -20.34
N ALA A 646 1.72 -22.98 -21.21
CA ALA A 646 2.21 -23.08 -22.59
C ALA A 646 1.93 -21.82 -23.42
N ARG A 647 1.02 -20.95 -22.97
CA ARG A 647 0.73 -19.66 -23.62
C ARG A 647 1.55 -18.48 -23.07
N LEU A 648 2.36 -18.70 -22.04
CA LEU A 648 3.19 -17.67 -21.42
C LEU A 648 4.40 -17.34 -22.32
N VAL A 649 4.48 -16.12 -22.84
CA VAL A 649 5.49 -15.71 -23.83
C VAL A 649 6.56 -14.76 -23.26
N TRP A 650 6.25 -14.01 -22.20
CA TRP A 650 7.17 -13.02 -21.65
C TRP A 650 7.01 -12.84 -20.13
N LEU A 651 8.13 -12.71 -19.43
CA LEU A 651 8.25 -12.41 -18.00
C LEU A 651 9.48 -11.50 -17.77
N PRO A 652 9.45 -10.56 -16.82
CA PRO A 652 10.69 -9.95 -16.34
C PRO A 652 11.69 -11.00 -15.89
N LYS A 653 12.96 -10.82 -16.24
CA LYS A 653 14.03 -11.81 -15.99
C LYS A 653 14.10 -12.23 -14.52
N GLU A 654 14.05 -11.26 -13.60
CA GLU A 654 14.12 -11.55 -12.17
C GLU A 654 12.94 -12.43 -11.71
N LEU A 655 11.74 -12.13 -12.14
CA LEU A 655 10.56 -12.95 -11.85
C LEU A 655 10.67 -14.35 -12.46
N LYS A 656 11.11 -14.43 -13.73
CA LYS A 656 11.35 -15.69 -14.42
C LYS A 656 12.34 -16.59 -13.68
N ASP A 657 13.45 -16.00 -13.21
CA ASP A 657 14.48 -16.73 -12.46
C ASP A 657 13.95 -17.24 -11.09
N GLN A 658 13.07 -16.47 -10.42
CA GLN A 658 12.44 -16.87 -9.15
C GLN A 658 11.55 -18.11 -9.29
N ILE A 659 10.80 -18.24 -10.39
CA ILE A 659 9.80 -19.31 -10.59
C ILE A 659 10.26 -20.39 -11.57
N ARG A 660 11.49 -20.33 -12.08
CA ARG A 660 12.05 -21.17 -13.15
C ARG A 660 11.80 -22.66 -12.93
N ASP A 661 12.18 -23.17 -11.77
CA ASP A 661 12.13 -24.60 -11.49
C ASP A 661 10.68 -25.12 -11.49
N LYS A 662 9.78 -24.38 -10.82
CA LYS A 662 8.36 -24.76 -10.76
C LYS A 662 7.68 -24.59 -12.12
N LEU A 663 8.03 -23.56 -12.89
CA LEU A 663 7.51 -23.37 -14.24
C LEU A 663 7.92 -24.51 -15.19
N ASN A 664 9.18 -24.94 -15.11
CA ASN A 664 9.68 -26.09 -15.89
C ASN A 664 8.99 -27.39 -15.47
N GLU A 665 8.83 -27.63 -14.17
CA GLU A 665 8.10 -28.80 -13.64
C GLU A 665 6.67 -28.85 -14.18
N THR A 666 5.93 -27.78 -14.04
CA THR A 666 4.53 -27.68 -14.51
C THR A 666 4.40 -27.85 -16.02
N ALA A 667 5.28 -27.21 -16.80
CA ALA A 667 5.29 -27.35 -18.25
C ALA A 667 5.62 -28.79 -18.70
N LYS A 668 6.55 -29.45 -17.98
CA LYS A 668 6.89 -30.87 -18.23
C LYS A 668 5.74 -31.79 -17.92
N GLU A 669 5.07 -31.57 -16.77
CA GLU A 669 3.95 -32.42 -16.34
C GLU A 669 2.73 -32.30 -17.24
N LEU A 670 2.34 -31.07 -17.61
CA LEU A 670 1.11 -30.82 -18.36
C LEU A 670 1.25 -30.94 -19.89
N TYR A 671 2.43 -30.61 -20.43
CA TYR A 671 2.62 -30.44 -21.88
C TYR A 671 3.81 -31.24 -22.44
N ASP A 672 4.55 -31.97 -21.58
CA ASP A 672 5.79 -32.69 -21.95
C ASP A 672 6.88 -31.77 -22.56
N ILE A 673 6.95 -30.53 -22.09
CA ILE A 673 7.92 -29.54 -22.54
C ILE A 673 9.07 -29.43 -21.55
N ASP A 674 10.30 -29.71 -22.00
CA ASP A 674 11.51 -29.57 -21.18
C ASP A 674 12.03 -28.12 -21.24
N ASN A 675 12.55 -27.64 -20.12
CA ASN A 675 13.18 -26.31 -20.00
C ASN A 675 12.33 -25.15 -20.53
N PHE A 676 11.03 -25.19 -20.30
CA PHE A 676 10.07 -24.22 -20.82
C PHE A 676 10.43 -22.77 -20.46
N ALA A 677 10.98 -22.52 -19.27
CA ALA A 677 11.40 -21.17 -18.85
C ALA A 677 12.45 -20.54 -19.80
N ASP A 678 13.23 -21.34 -20.52
CA ASP A 678 14.20 -20.84 -21.51
C ASP A 678 13.52 -20.46 -22.83
N MET A 679 12.28 -20.89 -23.05
CA MET A 679 11.49 -20.50 -24.21
C MET A 679 10.69 -19.20 -23.98
N VAL A 680 10.47 -18.82 -22.71
CA VAL A 680 9.78 -17.57 -22.35
C VAL A 680 10.77 -16.40 -22.46
N ALA A 681 10.43 -15.36 -23.21
CA ALA A 681 11.24 -14.15 -23.38
C ALA A 681 11.30 -13.31 -22.09
N ASP A 682 12.29 -12.44 -22.02
CA ASP A 682 12.45 -11.41 -21.00
C ASP A 682 13.06 -10.13 -21.60
N GLU A 683 13.31 -9.11 -20.79
CA GLU A 683 13.90 -7.85 -21.26
C GLU A 683 15.31 -7.99 -21.85
N THR A 684 15.99 -9.11 -21.70
CA THR A 684 17.29 -9.35 -22.36
C THR A 684 17.13 -9.85 -23.79
N ASN A 685 16.03 -10.53 -24.09
CA ASN A 685 15.69 -11.03 -25.42
C ASN A 685 14.80 -10.05 -26.21
N CYS A 686 14.05 -9.20 -25.50
CA CYS A 686 13.15 -8.21 -26.04
C CYS A 686 13.36 -6.85 -25.35
N PRO A 687 14.54 -6.20 -25.55
CA PRO A 687 14.96 -5.03 -24.78
C PRO A 687 14.16 -3.75 -25.09
N SER A 688 13.55 -3.65 -26.27
CA SER A 688 12.72 -2.49 -26.60
C SER A 688 11.26 -2.66 -26.16
N GLY A 689 10.85 -3.88 -25.76
CA GLY A 689 9.44 -4.21 -25.56
C GLY A 689 8.63 -4.25 -26.85
N ASP A 690 9.28 -4.41 -28.00
CA ASP A 690 8.62 -4.46 -29.32
C ASP A 690 8.00 -5.85 -29.56
N PRO A 691 6.72 -5.94 -29.93
CA PRO A 691 6.10 -7.21 -30.31
C PRO A 691 6.81 -7.97 -31.43
N GLU A 692 7.47 -7.26 -32.36
CA GLU A 692 8.23 -7.90 -33.46
C GLU A 692 9.50 -8.61 -32.91
N GLU A 693 10.20 -8.02 -31.94
CA GLU A 693 11.33 -8.67 -31.27
C GLU A 693 10.87 -9.91 -30.50
N LEU A 694 9.73 -9.81 -29.81
CA LEU A 694 9.13 -10.95 -29.12
C LEU A 694 8.82 -12.07 -30.08
N LEU A 695 8.11 -11.80 -31.19
CA LEU A 695 7.73 -12.81 -32.18
C LEU A 695 8.96 -13.47 -32.84
N ALA A 696 10.02 -12.70 -33.11
CA ALA A 696 11.27 -13.21 -33.63
C ALA A 696 11.91 -14.22 -32.66
N TYR A 697 11.99 -13.86 -31.36
CA TYR A 697 12.53 -14.75 -30.33
C TYR A 697 11.70 -16.03 -30.17
N LEU A 698 10.36 -15.91 -30.10
CA LEU A 698 9.46 -17.07 -30.00
C LEU A 698 9.60 -18.02 -31.18
N THR A 699 9.86 -17.48 -32.37
CA THR A 699 10.10 -18.26 -33.57
C THR A 699 11.44 -18.98 -33.52
N GLU A 700 12.50 -18.32 -33.04
CA GLU A 700 13.83 -18.88 -32.89
C GLU A 700 13.84 -20.08 -31.93
N VAL A 701 13.19 -19.93 -30.77
CA VAL A 701 13.12 -21.00 -29.75
C VAL A 701 12.06 -22.06 -30.03
N GLY A 702 11.21 -21.88 -31.03
CA GLY A 702 10.11 -22.79 -31.37
C GLY A 702 9.04 -22.84 -30.28
N HIS A 703 8.64 -21.68 -29.78
CA HIS A 703 7.68 -21.59 -28.68
C HIS A 703 6.32 -22.23 -29.04
N PRO A 704 5.72 -23.01 -28.12
CA PRO A 704 4.48 -23.75 -28.40
C PRO A 704 3.29 -22.86 -28.78
N VAL A 705 3.24 -21.61 -28.33
CA VAL A 705 2.16 -20.67 -28.65
C VAL A 705 1.94 -20.47 -30.15
N LEU A 706 3.01 -20.58 -30.96
CA LEU A 706 2.93 -20.39 -32.41
C LEU A 706 2.13 -21.51 -33.11
N GLY A 707 1.94 -22.64 -32.47
CA GLY A 707 1.13 -23.75 -32.95
C GLY A 707 -0.25 -23.88 -32.30
N MET A 708 -0.59 -22.99 -31.35
CA MET A 708 -1.87 -23.02 -30.63
C MET A 708 -2.96 -22.28 -31.43
N GLU A 709 -4.21 -22.72 -31.27
CA GLU A 709 -5.35 -22.00 -31.82
C GLU A 709 -5.41 -20.56 -31.30
N PRO A 710 -5.71 -19.57 -32.15
CA PRO A 710 -5.92 -18.19 -31.74
C PRO A 710 -6.98 -18.09 -30.64
N LEU A 711 -6.84 -17.09 -29.76
CA LEU A 711 -7.84 -16.78 -28.74
C LEU A 711 -8.98 -15.98 -29.39
N ASP A 712 -10.20 -16.31 -29.02
CA ASP A 712 -11.40 -15.52 -29.40
C ASP A 712 -11.49 -14.30 -28.45
N MET A 713 -11.02 -13.14 -28.94
CA MET A 713 -11.00 -11.86 -28.19
C MET A 713 -12.19 -10.98 -28.55
#